data_edaa4d187a23331744f9828ce2aee507
#
_entry.id   edaa4d187a23331744f9828ce2aee507
#
_cell.length_a   1.000
_cell.length_b   1.000
_cell.length_c   1.000
_cell.angle_alpha   90.00
_cell.angle_beta   90.00
_cell.angle_gamma   90.00
#
_symmetry.space_group_name_H-M   'P 1'
#
loop_
_entity.id
_entity.type
_entity.pdbx_description
1 polymer ?
#
loop_
_entity_poly.entity_id
_entity_poly.type
_entity_poly.pdbx_seq_one_letter_code
_entity_poly.pdbx_strand_id
1 'polypeptide(L)'
;MENKKLSVIIIGNNNIDGCLENIYKQSYINDMELIVLYKNEVEQLKEKYTDVKFLNSKNNIFLTLKENKELIKGDFIAILNDEDCSSIDYYRCMVNKAISENADIVMSNVVLQYNDGGKAFLNLMESTFKDLDNGEILNEYLKQEGIAAFWSIYGNKVFSKELLDKALEKICDTNNNIQAFYALAIIFSYSKKLRITNNEVLFYNIEKERSLDCIKSILNNHVVTNEETITNINENFGYLVNFLKEVNLYEQYEEELENWRKLCTNEIEIKKMNIVTNVKTAWNDKLDKIKREILKEDTKVVSFDIFDTLIMRPFWNPIDLFTFLNDYFRELTNTETGIDFSKLRVRAEEQVRKQLEKNNNKEQEITLDDIYNEIKLEIDTDEQILDKVKEKEIELEIRFCNTRKTGKELYELAKYLNKEVIYTSDMYLPESVIMQILTKNGYETNRIYLSSKIKLTKFKGDLYTKVIEDLSIAPNEMLHIGDNYFSDYEKALEKGINAQFLPKAVDVFCNENITNNLGKIFLKNMPIWENNSNALNFLGIRCMLALVANKYFDNPFRTFNNLTDFNADAKLIGYYALGMHLFGIANWLLKETIEQKYEKIVFCARDGYWIMRAYQILKKVYNNTPKEEYLYISRRALIPATLQNKFDFYKLAELIDIYKYTPKTILKYFKDILENIENLDEECNKVGIDANKKFESQNEFYIFMNVIMDKFYDKNKHLSMLDALTKYFSNIFSGNTCIFDIGYSAKPEMYLSKLCKKPIDTYFVNISNEEAFNHAKIGKLKLSTYFDYRPAITGVIRESLMSTADPSCIGYKVSENNEVSPVFEERQTTYKERFVFDVIQNEAMNFIKDLVNIFGSDIEILYYQKYYISLPHEMYIHSATELDQDVLRNVNFEDAVGLGDKIDAIHEWNREMKDKNQKRSIDIFDEERIGKLENEIKRTTEENEKIKMQIHKQEVALNTQIEEQKKELQNIYNSRRWKYFDKLNKLLGRK
;
A
#
# COMPACT_ATOMS: atom_id res chain seq x y z
N MET A 1 38.53 -24.09 -6.23
CA MET A 1 37.12 -24.05 -6.64
C MET A 1 36.44 -22.94 -5.82
N GLU A 2 36.01 -21.88 -6.45
CA GLU A 2 35.29 -20.80 -5.77
C GLU A 2 34.03 -21.35 -5.14
N ASN A 3 33.75 -20.96 -3.91
CA ASN A 3 32.55 -21.39 -3.18
C ASN A 3 31.34 -20.70 -3.82
N LYS A 4 30.53 -21.43 -4.56
CA LYS A 4 29.29 -20.90 -5.15
C LYS A 4 28.31 -20.51 -4.04
N LYS A 5 27.64 -19.40 -4.20
CA LYS A 5 26.68 -18.89 -3.19
C LYS A 5 25.30 -19.52 -3.31
N LEU A 6 24.84 -19.83 -4.53
CA LEU A 6 23.52 -20.35 -4.82
C LEU A 6 23.60 -21.62 -5.66
N SER A 7 22.87 -22.68 -5.27
CA SER A 7 22.60 -23.83 -6.13
C SER A 7 21.16 -23.73 -6.69
N VAL A 8 21.03 -23.65 -8.00
CA VAL A 8 19.73 -23.67 -8.68
C VAL A 8 19.44 -25.08 -9.18
N ILE A 9 18.39 -25.67 -8.65
CA ILE A 9 17.92 -27.01 -8.97
C ILE A 9 16.78 -26.92 -9.98
N ILE A 10 17.01 -27.34 -11.20
CA ILE A 10 16.03 -27.28 -12.28
C ILE A 10 15.35 -28.65 -12.38
N ILE A 11 14.03 -28.66 -12.29
CA ILE A 11 13.20 -29.85 -12.52
C ILE A 11 12.92 -29.93 -14.01
N GLY A 12 13.63 -30.83 -14.70
CA GLY A 12 13.56 -30.96 -16.15
C GLY A 12 12.46 -31.90 -16.60
N ASN A 13 11.48 -31.35 -17.33
CA ASN A 13 10.39 -32.10 -17.97
C ASN A 13 10.44 -31.95 -19.50
N ASN A 14 10.19 -30.76 -20.04
CA ASN A 14 9.98 -30.53 -21.46
C ASN A 14 10.80 -29.40 -22.07
N ASN A 15 11.30 -28.45 -21.27
CA ASN A 15 11.93 -27.21 -21.75
C ASN A 15 13.26 -26.88 -21.05
N ILE A 16 14.08 -27.89 -20.77
CA ILE A 16 15.36 -27.72 -20.06
C ILE A 16 16.26 -26.70 -20.78
N ASP A 17 16.38 -26.79 -22.11
CA ASP A 17 17.22 -25.89 -22.91
C ASP A 17 16.80 -24.43 -22.78
N GLY A 18 15.52 -24.11 -22.96
CA GLY A 18 14.99 -22.77 -22.82
C GLY A 18 15.12 -22.22 -21.38
N CYS A 19 14.96 -23.08 -20.37
CA CYS A 19 15.18 -22.72 -18.98
C CYS A 19 16.64 -22.36 -18.72
N LEU A 20 17.58 -23.19 -19.17
CA LEU A 20 19.02 -22.94 -19.02
C LEU A 20 19.42 -21.63 -19.74
N GLU A 21 18.92 -21.40 -20.96
CA GLU A 21 19.16 -20.12 -21.66
C GLU A 21 18.66 -18.90 -20.88
N ASN A 22 17.53 -19.00 -20.17
CA ASN A 22 17.06 -17.95 -19.29
C ASN A 22 17.96 -17.75 -18.07
N ILE A 23 18.43 -18.84 -17.45
CA ILE A 23 19.28 -18.79 -16.27
C ILE A 23 20.67 -18.23 -16.61
N TYR A 24 21.25 -18.57 -17.75
CA TYR A 24 22.53 -18.00 -18.19
C TYR A 24 22.47 -16.49 -18.44
N LYS A 25 21.26 -15.92 -18.60
CA LYS A 25 21.07 -14.45 -18.69
C LYS A 25 20.96 -13.77 -17.32
N GLN A 26 20.96 -14.51 -16.23
CA GLN A 26 20.87 -13.94 -14.88
C GLN A 26 22.14 -13.17 -14.51
N SER A 27 21.95 -12.03 -13.86
CA SER A 27 23.06 -11.19 -13.39
C SER A 27 23.95 -11.90 -12.35
N TYR A 28 23.44 -12.94 -11.71
CA TYR A 28 24.10 -13.68 -10.64
C TYR A 28 24.81 -14.96 -11.11
N ILE A 29 24.84 -15.26 -12.40
CA ILE A 29 25.29 -16.53 -12.96
C ILE A 29 26.67 -16.98 -12.47
N ASN A 30 27.59 -16.05 -12.25
CA ASN A 30 28.96 -16.34 -11.81
C ASN A 30 29.01 -16.96 -10.41
N ASP A 31 28.03 -16.66 -9.55
CA ASP A 31 27.91 -17.17 -8.18
C ASP A 31 26.94 -18.36 -8.07
N MET A 32 26.45 -18.88 -9.20
CA MET A 32 25.51 -19.99 -9.25
C MET A 32 26.17 -21.31 -9.60
N GLU A 33 25.63 -22.36 -9.04
CA GLU A 33 25.79 -23.75 -9.44
C GLU A 33 24.49 -24.25 -10.03
N LEU A 34 24.53 -24.90 -11.21
CA LEU A 34 23.34 -25.36 -11.89
C LEU A 34 23.26 -26.88 -11.81
N ILE A 35 22.12 -27.40 -11.37
CA ILE A 35 21.84 -28.84 -11.24
C ILE A 35 20.50 -29.15 -11.92
N VAL A 36 20.49 -30.00 -12.92
CA VAL A 36 19.27 -30.43 -13.63
C VAL A 36 18.86 -31.80 -13.15
N LEU A 37 17.65 -31.93 -12.62
CA LEU A 37 17.01 -33.20 -12.31
C LEU A 37 16.17 -33.63 -13.52
N TYR A 38 16.52 -34.72 -14.19
CA TYR A 38 15.87 -35.14 -15.43
C TYR A 38 15.33 -36.56 -15.36
N LYS A 39 14.29 -36.87 -16.17
CA LYS A 39 13.71 -38.21 -16.36
C LYS A 39 13.91 -38.74 -17.78
N ASN A 40 14.03 -37.83 -18.75
CA ASN A 40 14.15 -38.17 -20.19
C ASN A 40 15.61 -38.05 -20.63
N GLU A 41 15.90 -38.46 -21.87
CA GLU A 41 17.24 -38.34 -22.44
C GLU A 41 17.71 -36.88 -22.54
N VAL A 42 18.93 -36.59 -22.07
CA VAL A 42 19.53 -35.26 -22.02
C VAL A 42 20.97 -35.23 -22.56
N GLU A 43 21.38 -36.24 -23.35
CA GLU A 43 22.77 -36.37 -23.80
C GLU A 43 23.24 -35.16 -24.61
N GLN A 44 22.43 -34.63 -25.53
CA GLN A 44 22.76 -33.45 -26.31
C GLN A 44 22.90 -32.18 -25.41
N LEU A 45 22.11 -32.10 -24.35
CA LEU A 45 22.21 -30.98 -23.38
C LEU A 45 23.50 -31.10 -22.55
N LYS A 46 23.94 -32.28 -22.19
CA LYS A 46 25.20 -32.49 -21.47
C LYS A 46 26.42 -32.07 -22.31
N GLU A 47 26.36 -32.26 -23.63
CA GLU A 47 27.39 -31.78 -24.54
C GLU A 47 27.37 -30.24 -24.68
N LYS A 48 26.17 -29.63 -24.70
CA LYS A 48 25.99 -28.19 -24.83
C LYS A 48 26.35 -27.43 -23.53
N TYR A 49 26.04 -27.99 -22.38
CA TYR A 49 26.17 -27.34 -21.05
C TYR A 49 27.11 -28.12 -20.13
N THR A 50 28.42 -27.98 -20.33
CA THR A 50 29.46 -28.81 -19.66
C THR A 50 29.67 -28.43 -18.18
N ASP A 51 29.23 -27.26 -17.76
CA ASP A 51 29.30 -26.77 -16.40
C ASP A 51 28.05 -27.10 -15.57
N VAL A 52 26.99 -27.64 -16.17
CA VAL A 52 25.74 -28.05 -15.53
C VAL A 52 25.83 -29.48 -15.06
N LYS A 53 25.42 -29.76 -13.84
CA LYS A 53 25.30 -31.13 -13.31
C LYS A 53 23.95 -31.72 -13.67
N PHE A 54 23.95 -32.88 -14.31
CA PHE A 54 22.74 -33.61 -14.69
C PHE A 54 22.57 -34.84 -13.80
N LEU A 55 21.49 -34.89 -13.03
CA LEU A 55 21.15 -35.99 -12.12
C LEU A 55 19.85 -36.65 -12.58
N ASN A 56 19.88 -37.97 -12.72
CA ASN A 56 18.66 -38.73 -13.02
C ASN A 56 17.74 -38.70 -11.81
N SER A 57 16.54 -38.15 -11.99
CA SER A 57 15.53 -38.03 -10.96
C SER A 57 14.58 -39.21 -10.99
N LYS A 58 14.52 -39.95 -9.91
CA LYS A 58 13.41 -40.86 -9.61
C LYS A 58 12.13 -40.04 -9.37
N ASN A 59 11.04 -40.66 -9.02
CA ASN A 59 9.74 -39.99 -8.90
C ASN A 59 9.66 -38.87 -7.82
N ASN A 60 10.60 -38.84 -6.87
CA ASN A 60 10.62 -37.93 -5.74
C ASN A 60 11.83 -36.98 -5.78
N ILE A 61 11.57 -35.67 -5.99
CA ILE A 61 12.59 -34.61 -6.09
C ILE A 61 13.35 -34.48 -4.77
N PHE A 62 12.63 -34.40 -3.65
CA PHE A 62 13.25 -34.20 -2.35
C PHE A 62 14.09 -35.40 -1.92
N LEU A 63 13.69 -36.63 -2.31
CA LEU A 63 14.51 -37.80 -2.10
C LEU A 63 15.79 -37.77 -2.96
N THR A 64 15.66 -37.38 -4.24
CA THR A 64 16.81 -37.17 -5.11
C THR A 64 17.78 -36.15 -4.53
N LEU A 65 17.28 -35.05 -3.96
CA LEU A 65 18.09 -34.03 -3.29
C LEU A 65 18.77 -34.59 -2.02
N LYS A 66 18.04 -35.39 -1.21
CA LYS A 66 18.55 -36.02 0.00
C LYS A 66 19.71 -37.01 -0.33
N GLU A 67 19.55 -37.83 -1.33
CA GLU A 67 20.57 -38.80 -1.79
C GLU A 67 21.80 -38.09 -2.37
N ASN A 68 21.67 -36.89 -2.91
CA ASN A 68 22.72 -36.14 -3.58
C ASN A 68 23.14 -34.86 -2.86
N LYS A 69 22.82 -34.72 -1.57
CA LYS A 69 23.09 -33.46 -0.80
C LYS A 69 24.55 -33.01 -0.85
N GLU A 70 25.51 -33.91 -0.95
CA GLU A 70 26.95 -33.62 -1.04
C GLU A 70 27.37 -32.97 -2.37
N LEU A 71 26.50 -33.08 -3.40
CA LEU A 71 26.76 -32.46 -4.71
C LEU A 71 26.25 -30.99 -4.73
N ILE A 72 25.43 -30.58 -3.76
CA ILE A 72 24.86 -29.24 -3.62
C ILE A 72 25.82 -28.40 -2.78
N LYS A 73 26.48 -27.41 -3.38
CA LYS A 73 27.57 -26.66 -2.75
C LYS A 73 27.19 -25.23 -2.35
N GLY A 74 26.12 -24.67 -2.91
CA GLY A 74 25.69 -23.31 -2.59
C GLY A 74 25.23 -23.17 -1.14
N ASP A 75 25.49 -22.03 -0.53
CA ASP A 75 25.01 -21.67 0.82
C ASP A 75 23.46 -21.55 0.82
N PHE A 76 22.90 -21.21 -0.35
CA PHE A 76 21.47 -21.11 -0.59
C PHE A 76 21.04 -22.03 -1.74
N ILE A 77 19.75 -22.39 -1.76
CA ILE A 77 19.18 -23.32 -2.74
C ILE A 77 17.88 -22.72 -3.30
N ALA A 78 17.75 -22.70 -4.63
CA ALA A 78 16.52 -22.44 -5.35
C ALA A 78 16.07 -23.68 -6.11
N ILE A 79 14.77 -23.90 -6.20
CA ILE A 79 14.17 -25.03 -6.97
C ILE A 79 13.26 -24.41 -8.03
N LEU A 80 13.50 -24.72 -9.30
CA LEU A 80 12.79 -24.14 -10.43
C LEU A 80 12.25 -25.23 -11.36
N ASN A 81 11.03 -25.06 -11.88
CA ASN A 81 10.54 -25.88 -12.99
C ASN A 81 11.10 -25.35 -14.32
N ASP A 82 11.41 -26.24 -15.26
CA ASP A 82 11.94 -25.86 -16.56
C ASP A 82 10.96 -25.07 -17.46
N GLU A 83 9.69 -25.03 -17.11
CA GLU A 83 8.66 -24.21 -17.75
C GLU A 83 8.53 -22.81 -17.15
N ASP A 84 9.22 -22.54 -16.04
CA ASP A 84 9.23 -21.24 -15.39
C ASP A 84 10.48 -20.44 -15.77
N CYS A 85 10.39 -19.12 -15.62
CA CYS A 85 11.53 -18.25 -15.75
C CYS A 85 11.45 -17.13 -14.70
N SER A 86 12.51 -16.36 -14.58
CA SER A 86 12.58 -15.28 -13.60
C SER A 86 13.13 -14.01 -14.25
N SER A 87 12.88 -12.87 -13.61
CA SER A 87 13.47 -11.59 -14.00
C SER A 87 15.01 -11.66 -13.93
N ILE A 88 15.69 -10.83 -14.69
CA ILE A 88 17.15 -10.95 -14.95
C ILE A 88 18.02 -10.82 -13.68
N ASP A 89 17.53 -10.13 -12.66
CA ASP A 89 18.27 -9.88 -11.40
C ASP A 89 17.70 -10.66 -10.20
N TYR A 90 16.80 -11.58 -10.48
CA TYR A 90 16.01 -12.32 -9.50
C TYR A 90 16.85 -12.96 -8.40
N TYR A 91 17.77 -13.83 -8.77
CA TYR A 91 18.54 -14.61 -7.80
C TYR A 91 19.50 -13.74 -6.99
N ARG A 92 20.10 -12.70 -7.59
CA ARG A 92 20.95 -11.76 -6.86
C ARG A 92 20.16 -11.06 -5.75
N CYS A 93 18.98 -10.53 -6.08
CA CYS A 93 18.13 -9.84 -5.10
C CYS A 93 17.68 -10.78 -3.97
N MET A 94 17.27 -12.00 -4.31
CA MET A 94 16.84 -13.01 -3.33
C MET A 94 17.97 -13.39 -2.37
N VAL A 95 19.16 -13.69 -2.88
CA VAL A 95 20.31 -14.12 -2.06
C VAL A 95 20.85 -12.95 -1.23
N ASN A 96 20.95 -11.75 -1.81
CA ASN A 96 21.41 -10.57 -1.06
C ASN A 96 20.48 -10.26 0.11
N LYS A 97 19.16 -10.37 -0.09
CA LYS A 97 18.18 -10.19 0.99
C LYS A 97 18.31 -11.28 2.05
N ALA A 98 18.53 -12.53 1.66
CA ALA A 98 18.76 -13.64 2.59
C ALA A 98 20.00 -13.39 3.48
N ILE A 99 21.09 -12.90 2.88
CA ILE A 99 22.34 -12.61 3.60
C ILE A 99 22.16 -11.38 4.52
N SER A 100 21.65 -10.27 4.00
CA SER A 100 21.55 -9.00 4.74
C SER A 100 20.64 -9.11 5.96
N GLU A 101 19.57 -9.91 5.87
CA GLU A 101 18.60 -10.06 6.96
C GLU A 101 18.76 -11.36 7.75
N ASN A 102 19.77 -12.17 7.40
CA ASN A 102 20.01 -13.50 7.98
C ASN A 102 18.71 -14.34 7.95
N ALA A 103 18.11 -14.46 6.77
CA ALA A 103 16.84 -15.15 6.56
C ALA A 103 17.06 -16.62 6.13
N ASP A 104 16.24 -17.51 6.66
CA ASP A 104 16.23 -18.93 6.26
C ASP A 104 15.55 -19.12 4.89
N ILE A 105 14.54 -18.29 4.63
CA ILE A 105 13.75 -18.30 3.40
C ILE A 105 13.55 -16.86 2.92
N VAL A 106 13.77 -16.64 1.62
CA VAL A 106 13.30 -15.43 0.93
C VAL A 106 12.28 -15.86 -0.11
N MET A 107 11.14 -15.18 -0.15
CA MET A 107 10.03 -15.46 -1.07
C MET A 107 9.74 -14.23 -1.94
N SER A 108 9.56 -14.46 -3.25
CA SER A 108 9.22 -13.42 -4.22
C SER A 108 7.77 -13.46 -4.62
N ASN A 109 7.32 -12.40 -5.27
CA ASN A 109 6.03 -12.37 -5.94
C ASN A 109 6.04 -13.18 -7.24
N VAL A 110 4.86 -13.49 -7.80
CA VAL A 110 4.69 -14.34 -8.98
C VAL A 110 3.85 -13.63 -10.05
N VAL A 111 4.26 -13.75 -11.30
CA VAL A 111 3.48 -13.38 -12.48
C VAL A 111 3.01 -14.65 -13.17
N LEU A 112 1.72 -14.85 -13.28
CA LEU A 112 1.15 -15.96 -14.05
C LEU A 112 1.29 -15.68 -15.55
N GLN A 113 1.77 -16.65 -16.30
CA GLN A 113 1.85 -16.62 -17.77
C GLN A 113 0.84 -17.57 -18.39
N TYR A 114 0.18 -17.12 -19.46
CA TYR A 114 -0.78 -17.88 -20.24
C TYR A 114 -0.22 -18.15 -21.65
N ASN A 115 -0.68 -19.22 -22.30
CA ASN A 115 -0.21 -19.60 -23.66
C ASN A 115 -0.54 -18.57 -24.74
N ASP A 116 -1.58 -17.77 -24.53
CA ASP A 116 -1.95 -16.67 -25.42
C ASP A 116 -1.07 -15.42 -25.27
N GLY A 117 -0.01 -15.49 -24.45
CA GLY A 117 0.88 -14.38 -24.12
C GLY A 117 0.35 -13.43 -23.04
N GLY A 118 -0.86 -13.69 -22.53
CA GLY A 118 -1.41 -12.96 -21.40
C GLY A 118 -0.61 -13.19 -20.12
N LYS A 119 -0.53 -12.16 -19.28
CA LYS A 119 0.14 -12.24 -17.98
C LYS A 119 -0.78 -11.67 -16.92
N ALA A 120 -0.83 -12.31 -15.75
CA ALA A 120 -1.55 -11.83 -14.59
C ALA A 120 -0.62 -11.75 -13.39
N PHE A 121 -0.57 -10.58 -12.76
CA PHE A 121 0.22 -10.38 -11.55
C PHE A 121 -0.54 -10.95 -10.35
N LEU A 122 0.08 -11.88 -9.61
CA LEU A 122 -0.43 -12.32 -8.33
C LEU A 122 -0.15 -11.24 -7.28
N ASN A 123 -1.09 -10.34 -7.12
CA ASN A 123 -1.00 -9.30 -6.11
C ASN A 123 -1.46 -9.87 -4.76
N LEU A 124 -0.54 -10.48 -4.05
CA LEU A 124 -0.82 -11.03 -2.73
C LEU A 124 -0.90 -9.91 -1.70
N MET A 125 -1.83 -10.10 -0.80
CA MET A 125 -2.06 -9.18 0.29
C MET A 125 -1.00 -9.31 1.38
N GLU A 126 -0.64 -8.23 2.06
CA GLU A 126 0.42 -8.23 3.08
C GLU A 126 0.14 -9.12 4.28
N SER A 127 -1.13 -9.39 4.60
CA SER A 127 -1.45 -10.34 5.65
C SER A 127 -0.96 -11.77 5.37
N THR A 128 -0.80 -12.10 4.07
CA THR A 128 -0.31 -13.38 3.60
C THR A 128 1.08 -13.33 2.99
N PHE A 129 1.53 -12.14 2.60
CA PHE A 129 2.80 -11.90 1.93
C PHE A 129 3.58 -10.84 2.71
N LYS A 130 3.98 -11.21 3.92
CA LYS A 130 4.70 -10.38 4.88
C LYS A 130 5.93 -11.11 5.43
N ASP A 131 6.83 -10.36 6.00
CA ASP A 131 7.94 -10.90 6.77
C ASP A 131 7.42 -11.63 8.01
N LEU A 132 7.93 -12.85 8.25
CA LEU A 132 7.48 -13.74 9.33
C LEU A 132 8.67 -14.28 10.11
N ASP A 133 8.46 -14.48 11.41
CA ASP A 133 9.47 -15.03 12.31
C ASP A 133 8.94 -16.27 13.07
N ASN A 134 9.80 -17.27 13.27
CA ASN A 134 9.56 -18.47 14.08
C ASN A 134 8.25 -19.22 13.72
N GLY A 135 7.46 -19.59 14.73
CA GLY A 135 6.22 -20.39 14.55
C GLY A 135 5.14 -19.74 13.69
N GLU A 136 5.24 -18.42 13.41
CA GLU A 136 4.28 -17.73 12.53
C GLU A 136 4.32 -18.27 11.10
N ILE A 137 5.48 -18.75 10.61
CA ILE A 137 5.68 -19.19 9.24
C ILE A 137 4.80 -20.41 8.93
N LEU A 138 4.87 -21.44 9.76
CA LEU A 138 4.02 -22.62 9.62
C LEU A 138 2.54 -22.30 9.85
N ASN A 139 2.24 -21.44 10.84
CA ASN A 139 0.90 -21.00 11.17
C ASN A 139 0.22 -20.30 9.98
N GLU A 140 0.91 -19.33 9.34
CA GLU A 140 0.39 -18.63 8.17
C GLU A 140 0.21 -19.60 6.98
N TYR A 141 1.12 -20.54 6.79
CA TYR A 141 1.01 -21.53 5.73
C TYR A 141 -0.20 -22.45 5.91
N LEU A 142 -0.42 -23.00 7.09
CA LEU A 142 -1.51 -23.94 7.33
C LEU A 142 -2.87 -23.28 7.48
N LYS A 143 -2.96 -22.07 8.02
CA LYS A 143 -4.23 -21.34 8.22
C LYS A 143 -4.77 -20.67 6.97
N GLN A 144 -4.00 -20.60 5.89
CA GLN A 144 -4.40 -19.88 4.68
C GLN A 144 -4.84 -20.80 3.56
N GLU A 145 -5.95 -21.49 3.77
CA GLU A 145 -6.52 -22.51 2.90
C GLU A 145 -6.43 -22.20 1.39
N GLY A 146 -6.80 -21.07 0.91
CA GLY A 146 -6.87 -20.84 -0.53
C GLY A 146 -5.64 -20.18 -1.15
N ILE A 147 -4.79 -19.55 -0.35
CA ILE A 147 -3.58 -18.83 -0.80
C ILE A 147 -2.36 -19.73 -0.72
N ALA A 148 -2.49 -20.86 -0.09
CA ALA A 148 -1.43 -21.86 0.02
C ALA A 148 -1.01 -22.42 -1.34
N ALA A 149 -1.82 -22.32 -2.39
CA ALA A 149 -1.38 -22.57 -3.75
C ALA A 149 -0.13 -21.75 -4.08
N PHE A 150 -0.14 -20.45 -3.77
CA PHE A 150 1.00 -19.56 -3.95
C PHE A 150 2.19 -19.93 -3.04
N TRP A 151 1.91 -20.26 -1.77
CA TRP A 151 2.91 -20.70 -0.82
C TRP A 151 3.53 -22.05 -1.22
N SER A 152 2.80 -22.86 -2.00
CA SER A 152 3.25 -24.18 -2.49
C SER A 152 4.13 -24.11 -3.74
N ILE A 153 4.29 -22.95 -4.39
CA ILE A 153 5.26 -22.76 -5.48
C ILE A 153 6.68 -22.80 -4.91
N TYR A 154 7.57 -23.64 -5.43
CA TYR A 154 8.97 -23.62 -4.96
C TYR A 154 9.79 -22.54 -5.64
N GLY A 155 9.56 -22.32 -6.93
CA GLY A 155 10.37 -21.43 -7.77
C GLY A 155 10.40 -19.98 -7.28
N ASN A 156 9.40 -19.57 -6.49
CA ASN A 156 9.37 -18.26 -5.89
C ASN A 156 10.11 -18.15 -4.54
N LYS A 157 10.93 -19.16 -4.22
CA LYS A 157 11.65 -19.21 -2.93
C LYS A 157 13.14 -19.50 -3.11
N VAL A 158 13.92 -18.93 -2.21
CA VAL A 158 15.32 -19.30 -1.97
C VAL A 158 15.43 -19.74 -0.52
N PHE A 159 16.00 -20.91 -0.29
CA PHE A 159 16.14 -21.56 1.01
C PHE A 159 17.61 -21.51 1.46
N SER A 160 17.89 -21.35 2.74
CA SER A 160 19.21 -21.62 3.28
C SER A 160 19.49 -23.13 3.20
N LYS A 161 20.72 -23.51 2.87
CA LYS A 161 21.13 -24.92 2.78
C LYS A 161 20.94 -25.63 4.11
N GLU A 162 21.28 -24.97 5.23
CA GLU A 162 21.12 -25.53 6.58
C GLU A 162 19.67 -25.93 6.88
N LEU A 163 18.71 -25.06 6.54
CA LEU A 163 17.28 -25.32 6.71
C LEU A 163 16.84 -26.51 5.86
N LEU A 164 17.22 -26.51 4.57
CA LEU A 164 16.80 -27.56 3.64
C LEU A 164 17.40 -28.91 4.01
N ASP A 165 18.68 -28.98 4.33
CA ASP A 165 19.35 -30.20 4.76
C ASP A 165 18.68 -30.82 5.99
N LYS A 166 18.29 -29.98 6.97
CA LYS A 166 17.58 -30.41 8.17
C LYS A 166 16.18 -30.95 7.85
N ALA A 167 15.44 -30.29 6.97
CA ALA A 167 14.11 -30.73 6.56
C ALA A 167 14.14 -32.02 5.74
N LEU A 168 15.11 -32.19 4.84
CA LEU A 168 15.28 -33.36 4.01
C LEU A 168 15.48 -34.65 4.83
N GLU A 169 16.04 -34.56 6.04
CA GLU A 169 16.20 -35.75 6.91
C GLU A 169 14.83 -36.31 7.33
N LYS A 170 13.81 -35.50 7.45
CA LYS A 170 12.45 -35.86 7.88
C LYS A 170 11.49 -36.14 6.72
N ILE A 171 11.81 -35.75 5.50
CA ILE A 171 10.98 -36.01 4.32
C ILE A 171 11.08 -37.48 3.93
N CYS A 172 9.93 -38.14 3.87
CA CYS A 172 9.79 -39.54 3.48
C CYS A 172 9.53 -39.72 1.97
N ASP A 173 9.67 -40.94 1.48
CA ASP A 173 9.34 -41.29 0.08
C ASP A 173 7.82 -41.28 -0.12
N THR A 174 7.35 -40.36 -0.92
CA THR A 174 5.94 -40.24 -1.27
C THR A 174 5.80 -40.14 -2.78
N ASN A 175 4.94 -40.95 -3.36
CA ASN A 175 4.86 -41.12 -4.83
C ASN A 175 3.88 -40.16 -5.53
N ASN A 176 3.72 -38.88 -5.08
CA ASN A 176 2.59 -38.16 -5.61
C ASN A 176 2.55 -36.59 -5.64
N ASN A 177 1.52 -36.05 -6.30
CA ASN A 177 1.32 -34.64 -6.66
C ASN A 177 1.21 -33.64 -5.49
N ILE A 178 1.02 -34.09 -4.24
CA ILE A 178 0.96 -33.26 -3.03
C ILE A 178 2.28 -33.20 -2.27
N GLN A 179 3.30 -33.81 -2.83
CA GLN A 179 4.63 -33.85 -2.24
C GLN A 179 5.15 -32.44 -1.86
N ALA A 180 4.83 -31.43 -2.67
CA ALA A 180 5.19 -30.04 -2.42
C ALA A 180 4.59 -29.52 -1.12
N PHE A 181 3.30 -29.70 -0.90
CA PHE A 181 2.61 -29.26 0.32
C PHE A 181 3.23 -29.88 1.57
N TYR A 182 3.40 -31.18 1.57
CA TYR A 182 4.01 -31.92 2.66
C TYR A 182 5.45 -31.47 2.95
N ALA A 183 6.29 -31.40 1.92
CA ALA A 183 7.69 -31.03 2.06
C ALA A 183 7.84 -29.58 2.56
N LEU A 184 7.06 -28.65 2.01
CA LEU A 184 7.09 -27.25 2.45
C LEU A 184 6.57 -27.07 3.88
N ALA A 185 5.55 -27.82 4.31
CA ALA A 185 5.11 -27.80 5.71
C ALA A 185 6.24 -28.21 6.67
N ILE A 186 7.03 -29.24 6.32
CA ILE A 186 8.20 -29.62 7.11
C ILE A 186 9.29 -28.53 7.08
N ILE A 187 9.59 -27.96 5.90
CA ILE A 187 10.57 -26.88 5.77
C ILE A 187 10.15 -25.67 6.64
N PHE A 188 8.89 -25.26 6.53
CA PHE A 188 8.36 -24.12 7.31
C PHE A 188 8.34 -24.38 8.81
N SER A 189 8.17 -25.63 9.26
CA SER A 189 8.22 -25.96 10.69
C SER A 189 9.62 -25.76 11.32
N TYR A 190 10.67 -25.81 10.52
CA TYR A 190 12.06 -25.60 10.96
C TYR A 190 12.57 -24.19 10.70
N SER A 191 11.85 -23.40 9.89
CA SER A 191 12.26 -22.03 9.53
C SER A 191 12.07 -21.06 10.69
N LYS A 192 13.04 -20.18 10.88
CA LYS A 192 13.01 -19.12 11.90
C LYS A 192 12.71 -17.74 11.32
N LYS A 193 13.13 -17.49 10.08
CA LYS A 193 12.97 -16.21 9.41
C LYS A 193 12.61 -16.38 7.94
N LEU A 194 11.42 -15.90 7.58
CA LEU A 194 10.98 -15.75 6.19
C LEU A 194 10.90 -14.26 5.86
N ARG A 195 11.50 -13.87 4.74
CA ARG A 195 11.49 -12.48 4.25
C ARG A 195 10.92 -12.41 2.85
N ILE A 196 10.28 -11.29 2.52
CA ILE A 196 9.59 -11.08 1.26
C ILE A 196 10.35 -10.07 0.41
N THR A 197 10.43 -10.32 -0.89
CA THR A 197 10.85 -9.33 -1.87
C THR A 197 9.75 -9.07 -2.89
N ASN A 198 9.49 -7.79 -3.17
CA ASN A 198 8.49 -7.36 -4.15
C ASN A 198 9.13 -6.83 -5.45
N ASN A 199 10.45 -6.73 -5.49
CA ASN A 199 11.18 -6.05 -6.56
C ASN A 199 11.40 -6.96 -7.77
N GLU A 200 11.61 -8.26 -7.53
CA GLU A 200 11.85 -9.26 -8.54
C GLU A 200 10.74 -10.31 -8.51
N VAL A 201 10.48 -10.96 -9.65
CA VAL A 201 9.36 -11.88 -9.80
C VAL A 201 9.75 -13.19 -10.46
N LEU A 202 9.05 -14.25 -10.06
CA LEU A 202 8.98 -15.49 -10.81
C LEU A 202 7.88 -15.42 -11.86
N PHE A 203 8.16 -15.80 -13.11
CA PHE A 203 7.16 -16.03 -14.16
C PHE A 203 6.74 -17.49 -14.15
N TYR A 204 5.51 -17.72 -13.70
CA TYR A 204 4.93 -19.05 -13.55
C TYR A 204 3.98 -19.38 -14.72
N ASN A 205 4.29 -20.40 -15.50
CA ASN A 205 3.43 -20.81 -16.61
C ASN A 205 2.27 -21.69 -16.09
N ILE A 206 1.06 -21.13 -16.01
CA ILE A 206 -0.12 -21.78 -15.42
C ILE A 206 -0.76 -22.84 -16.34
N GLU A 207 -0.54 -22.79 -17.65
CA GLU A 207 -1.18 -23.68 -18.60
C GLU A 207 -0.38 -24.96 -18.91
N LYS A 208 0.85 -25.03 -18.41
CA LYS A 208 1.68 -26.22 -18.60
C LYS A 208 1.35 -27.31 -17.59
N GLU A 209 1.34 -28.55 -18.05
CA GLU A 209 1.17 -29.72 -17.18
C GLU A 209 2.41 -29.93 -16.34
N ARG A 210 2.22 -30.09 -15.03
CA ARG A 210 3.29 -30.27 -14.04
C ARG A 210 2.94 -31.46 -13.16
N SER A 211 3.86 -32.40 -13.06
CA SER A 211 3.68 -33.63 -12.30
C SER A 211 3.57 -33.46 -10.78
N LEU A 212 3.83 -32.24 -10.25
CA LEU A 212 3.93 -32.00 -8.80
C LEU A 212 3.10 -30.82 -8.32
N ASP A 213 2.16 -30.33 -9.13
CA ASP A 213 1.52 -29.05 -8.88
C ASP A 213 0.05 -29.21 -8.48
N CYS A 214 -0.22 -29.13 -7.17
CA CYS A 214 -1.58 -29.02 -6.65
C CYS A 214 -2.23 -27.64 -6.96
N ILE A 215 -1.45 -26.66 -7.43
CA ILE A 215 -1.93 -25.31 -7.71
C ILE A 215 -2.95 -25.31 -8.84
N LYS A 216 -2.71 -26.09 -9.90
CA LYS A 216 -3.61 -26.17 -11.05
C LYS A 216 -4.97 -26.76 -10.67
N SER A 217 -5.00 -27.78 -9.80
CA SER A 217 -6.24 -28.33 -9.27
C SER A 217 -6.95 -27.37 -8.33
N ILE A 218 -6.20 -26.63 -7.53
CA ILE A 218 -6.74 -25.60 -6.61
C ILE A 218 -7.25 -24.39 -7.39
N LEU A 219 -6.52 -23.88 -8.40
CA LEU A 219 -6.93 -22.68 -9.15
C LEU A 219 -8.02 -22.94 -10.18
N ASN A 220 -8.07 -24.14 -10.78
CA ASN A 220 -8.99 -24.47 -11.88
C ASN A 220 -10.21 -25.28 -11.46
N ASN A 221 -10.46 -25.52 -10.17
CA ASN A 221 -11.55 -26.37 -9.65
C ASN A 221 -11.59 -27.76 -10.35
N HIS A 222 -10.44 -28.35 -10.67
CA HIS A 222 -10.40 -29.69 -11.23
C HIS A 222 -10.74 -30.73 -10.15
N VAL A 223 -11.88 -31.36 -10.31
CA VAL A 223 -12.33 -32.44 -9.45
C VAL A 223 -11.36 -33.63 -9.60
N VAL A 224 -10.69 -34.01 -8.53
CA VAL A 224 -9.92 -35.26 -8.48
C VAL A 224 -10.91 -36.40 -8.43
N THR A 225 -11.07 -37.12 -9.54
CA THR A 225 -12.04 -38.21 -9.67
C THR A 225 -11.42 -39.61 -9.54
N ASN A 226 -10.09 -39.70 -9.40
CA ASN A 226 -9.36 -40.95 -9.39
C ASN A 226 -9.12 -41.42 -7.95
N GLU A 227 -9.64 -42.59 -7.57
CA GLU A 227 -9.49 -43.18 -6.26
C GLU A 227 -8.02 -43.40 -5.84
N GLU A 228 -7.12 -43.73 -6.76
CA GLU A 228 -5.70 -43.85 -6.52
C GLU A 228 -5.09 -42.52 -6.07
N THR A 229 -5.48 -41.42 -6.71
CA THR A 229 -5.01 -40.06 -6.33
C THR A 229 -5.53 -39.67 -4.95
N ILE A 230 -6.79 -39.97 -4.61
CA ILE A 230 -7.36 -39.71 -3.30
C ILE A 230 -6.65 -40.50 -2.21
N THR A 231 -6.35 -41.78 -2.48
CA THR A 231 -5.61 -42.65 -1.52
C THR A 231 -4.23 -42.05 -1.25
N ASN A 232 -3.54 -41.68 -2.29
CA ASN A 232 -2.22 -41.08 -2.22
C ASN A 232 -2.22 -39.71 -1.47
N ILE A 233 -3.25 -38.89 -1.65
CA ILE A 233 -3.45 -37.63 -0.88
C ILE A 233 -3.54 -37.95 0.61
N ASN A 234 -4.39 -38.90 0.99
CA ASN A 234 -4.60 -39.26 2.38
C ASN A 234 -3.33 -39.82 3.03
N GLU A 235 -2.53 -40.61 2.30
CA GLU A 235 -1.23 -41.11 2.78
C GLU A 235 -0.26 -39.96 3.09
N ASN A 236 -0.17 -38.96 2.20
CA ASN A 236 0.70 -37.79 2.44
C ASN A 236 0.28 -36.95 3.63
N PHE A 237 -1.03 -36.74 3.82
CA PHE A 237 -1.52 -36.14 5.04
C PHE A 237 -1.21 -36.98 6.27
N GLY A 238 -1.27 -38.31 6.17
CA GLY A 238 -0.83 -39.24 7.21
C GLY A 238 0.62 -39.06 7.64
N TYR A 239 1.53 -38.88 6.67
CA TYR A 239 2.94 -38.58 6.97
C TYR A 239 3.11 -37.20 7.64
N LEU A 240 2.41 -36.16 7.18
CA LEU A 240 2.47 -34.84 7.80
C LEU A 240 1.92 -34.86 9.23
N VAL A 241 0.79 -35.54 9.46
CA VAL A 241 0.21 -35.72 10.79
C VAL A 241 1.20 -36.41 11.73
N ASN A 242 1.83 -37.52 11.28
CA ASN A 242 2.82 -38.21 12.09
C ASN A 242 4.03 -37.34 12.43
N PHE A 243 4.53 -36.56 11.47
CA PHE A 243 5.61 -35.61 11.69
C PHE A 243 5.21 -34.54 12.71
N LEU A 244 4.02 -33.91 12.57
CA LEU A 244 3.55 -32.88 13.50
C LEU A 244 3.31 -33.42 14.91
N LYS A 245 2.90 -34.70 15.06
CA LYS A 245 2.84 -35.39 16.37
C LYS A 245 4.23 -35.58 16.98
N GLU A 246 5.24 -35.96 16.16
CA GLU A 246 6.64 -36.11 16.61
C GLU A 246 7.20 -34.80 17.16
N VAL A 247 6.85 -33.64 16.55
CA VAL A 247 7.32 -32.33 16.97
C VAL A 247 6.36 -31.60 17.93
N ASN A 248 5.30 -32.25 18.42
CA ASN A 248 4.29 -31.73 19.36
C ASN A 248 3.51 -30.50 18.84
N LEU A 249 3.25 -30.44 17.55
CA LEU A 249 2.49 -29.36 16.90
C LEU A 249 1.11 -29.81 16.37
N TYR A 250 0.79 -31.09 16.40
CA TYR A 250 -0.42 -31.65 15.79
C TYR A 250 -1.72 -31.07 16.40
N GLU A 251 -1.82 -31.01 17.71
CA GLU A 251 -3.02 -30.52 18.40
C GLU A 251 -3.35 -29.04 18.05
N GLN A 252 -2.32 -28.26 17.71
CA GLN A 252 -2.47 -26.87 17.33
C GLN A 252 -3.07 -26.70 15.93
N TYR A 253 -2.89 -27.67 15.03
CA TYR A 253 -3.23 -27.56 13.60
C TYR A 253 -4.14 -28.69 13.09
N GLU A 254 -4.78 -29.44 13.99
CA GLU A 254 -5.62 -30.60 13.62
C GLU A 254 -6.78 -30.19 12.70
N GLU A 255 -7.46 -29.09 13.00
CA GLU A 255 -8.60 -28.58 12.23
C GLU A 255 -8.17 -28.08 10.86
N GLU A 256 -7.09 -27.31 10.79
CA GLU A 256 -6.53 -26.78 9.53
C GLU A 256 -6.06 -27.91 8.61
N LEU A 257 -5.40 -28.90 9.15
CA LEU A 257 -4.95 -30.08 8.38
C LEU A 257 -6.12 -30.89 7.81
N GLU A 258 -7.18 -31.10 8.60
CA GLU A 258 -8.36 -31.79 8.12
C GLU A 258 -9.12 -30.98 7.05
N ASN A 259 -9.18 -29.66 7.20
CA ASN A 259 -9.73 -28.78 6.19
C ASN A 259 -8.92 -28.83 4.88
N TRP A 260 -7.58 -28.84 4.98
CA TRP A 260 -6.69 -29.03 3.82
C TRP A 260 -6.90 -30.37 3.14
N ARG A 261 -7.00 -31.45 3.92
CA ARG A 261 -7.27 -32.80 3.40
C ARG A 261 -8.57 -32.81 2.61
N LYS A 262 -9.65 -32.29 3.20
CA LYS A 262 -10.97 -32.21 2.55
C LYS A 262 -10.97 -31.36 1.29
N LEU A 263 -10.20 -30.27 1.26
CA LEU A 263 -10.01 -29.46 0.06
C LEU A 263 -9.31 -30.24 -1.05
N CYS A 264 -8.23 -30.93 -0.74
CA CYS A 264 -7.46 -31.71 -1.69
C CYS A 264 -8.20 -32.95 -2.21
N THR A 265 -9.15 -33.52 -1.43
CA THR A 265 -9.98 -34.68 -1.82
C THR A 265 -11.33 -34.25 -2.43
N ASN A 266 -11.59 -32.95 -2.62
CA ASN A 266 -12.87 -32.41 -3.07
C ASN A 266 -14.08 -32.71 -2.19
N GLU A 267 -13.87 -33.03 -0.93
CA GLU A 267 -14.95 -33.19 0.05
C GLU A 267 -15.60 -31.85 0.44
N ILE A 268 -14.90 -30.75 0.20
CA ILE A 268 -15.36 -29.35 0.40
C ILE A 268 -15.15 -28.58 -0.91
N GLU A 269 -16.16 -27.85 -1.39
CA GLU A 269 -15.99 -26.92 -2.51
C GLU A 269 -15.01 -25.82 -2.11
N ILE A 270 -14.01 -25.59 -2.97
CA ILE A 270 -13.12 -24.43 -2.84
C ILE A 270 -13.98 -23.19 -3.12
N LYS A 271 -14.33 -22.44 -2.07
CA LYS A 271 -14.84 -21.08 -2.26
C LYS A 271 -13.80 -20.33 -3.05
N LYS A 272 -14.17 -19.82 -4.24
CA LYS A 272 -13.27 -19.12 -5.17
C LYS A 272 -12.41 -18.14 -4.40
N MET A 273 -11.11 -18.33 -4.50
CA MET A 273 -10.13 -17.51 -3.78
C MET A 273 -10.24 -16.06 -4.19
N ASN A 274 -10.15 -15.16 -3.22
CA ASN A 274 -9.86 -13.75 -3.43
C ASN A 274 -8.40 -13.54 -3.81
N ILE A 275 -8.01 -14.08 -4.94
CA ILE A 275 -6.82 -13.58 -5.57
C ILE A 275 -7.27 -12.32 -6.29
N VAL A 276 -6.81 -11.16 -5.84
CA VAL A 276 -7.01 -9.86 -6.51
C VAL A 276 -6.23 -9.89 -7.82
N THR A 277 -6.70 -10.63 -8.81
CA THR A 277 -5.90 -10.94 -9.99
C THR A 277 -6.65 -10.95 -11.27
N ASN A 278 -7.81 -10.33 -11.33
CA ASN A 278 -8.53 -10.31 -12.60
C ASN A 278 -8.01 -9.28 -13.60
N VAL A 279 -6.95 -8.55 -13.26
CA VAL A 279 -6.33 -7.61 -14.20
C VAL A 279 -5.22 -8.34 -14.95
N LYS A 280 -5.49 -8.76 -16.19
CA LYS A 280 -4.45 -9.14 -17.13
C LYS A 280 -3.59 -7.90 -17.42
N THR A 281 -2.47 -7.79 -16.74
CA THR A 281 -1.50 -6.74 -16.99
C THR A 281 -0.41 -7.31 -17.90
N ALA A 282 -0.13 -6.64 -19.00
CA ALA A 282 1.04 -6.95 -19.79
C ALA A 282 2.29 -6.64 -18.95
N TRP A 283 3.14 -7.65 -18.71
CA TRP A 283 4.43 -7.41 -18.09
C TRP A 283 5.30 -6.55 -18.98
N ASN A 284 5.88 -5.50 -18.42
CA ASN A 284 6.76 -4.61 -19.15
C ASN A 284 8.22 -4.93 -18.77
N ASP A 285 9.00 -5.42 -19.74
CA ASP A 285 10.39 -5.82 -19.59
C ASP A 285 11.41 -4.65 -19.71
N LYS A 286 10.94 -3.41 -19.74
CA LYS A 286 11.81 -2.25 -19.93
C LYS A 286 12.88 -2.10 -18.84
N LEU A 287 12.55 -2.41 -17.59
CA LEU A 287 13.55 -2.38 -16.52
C LEU A 287 14.63 -3.44 -16.76
N ASP A 288 14.27 -4.64 -17.20
CA ASP A 288 15.21 -5.68 -17.59
C ASP A 288 16.07 -5.25 -18.79
N LYS A 289 15.57 -4.43 -19.69
CA LYS A 289 16.38 -3.84 -20.76
C LYS A 289 17.46 -2.92 -20.21
N ILE A 290 17.14 -2.07 -19.22
CA ILE A 290 18.14 -1.23 -18.54
C ILE A 290 19.19 -2.11 -17.85
N LYS A 291 18.77 -3.16 -17.15
CA LYS A 291 19.67 -4.11 -16.48
C LYS A 291 20.59 -4.80 -17.49
N ARG A 292 20.08 -5.19 -18.66
CA ARG A 292 20.90 -5.80 -19.74
C ARG A 292 21.93 -4.81 -20.30
N GLU A 293 21.63 -3.53 -20.39
CA GLU A 293 22.63 -2.53 -20.80
C GLU A 293 23.78 -2.43 -19.78
N ILE A 294 23.48 -2.51 -18.47
CA ILE A 294 24.51 -2.55 -17.41
C ILE A 294 25.35 -3.84 -17.52
N LEU A 295 24.74 -4.97 -17.91
CA LEU A 295 25.41 -6.27 -18.03
C LEU A 295 26.39 -6.35 -19.19
N LYS A 296 26.29 -5.50 -20.23
CA LYS A 296 27.16 -5.55 -21.41
C LYS A 296 28.64 -5.40 -21.01
N GLU A 297 29.49 -6.21 -21.60
CA GLU A 297 30.95 -6.13 -21.39
C GLU A 297 31.53 -4.79 -21.83
N ASP A 298 30.99 -4.20 -22.91
CA ASP A 298 31.42 -2.92 -23.43
C ASP A 298 31.03 -1.74 -22.50
N THR A 299 30.05 -1.92 -21.63
CA THR A 299 29.69 -0.92 -20.61
C THR A 299 30.72 -0.98 -19.46
N LYS A 300 31.66 -0.04 -19.42
CA LYS A 300 32.69 0.04 -18.36
C LYS A 300 32.29 0.98 -17.23
N VAL A 301 31.59 2.08 -17.58
CA VAL A 301 31.18 3.12 -16.66
C VAL A 301 29.66 3.24 -16.67
N VAL A 302 29.04 3.24 -15.49
CA VAL A 302 27.61 3.53 -15.30
C VAL A 302 27.50 4.88 -14.60
N SER A 303 26.95 5.85 -15.30
CA SER A 303 26.69 7.19 -14.83
C SER A 303 25.21 7.30 -14.43
N PHE A 304 24.96 7.75 -13.21
CA PHE A 304 23.59 8.03 -12.73
C PHE A 304 23.38 9.53 -12.57
N ASP A 305 22.21 10.02 -13.00
CA ASP A 305 21.69 11.24 -12.39
C ASP A 305 21.34 10.96 -10.93
N ILE A 306 21.20 12.02 -10.12
CA ILE A 306 21.00 11.90 -8.67
C ILE A 306 19.53 12.04 -8.32
N PHE A 307 18.95 13.22 -8.57
CA PHE A 307 17.61 13.56 -8.16
C PHE A 307 16.56 12.86 -9.03
N ASP A 308 15.49 12.39 -8.42
CA ASP A 308 14.43 11.61 -9.07
C ASP A 308 14.92 10.34 -9.83
N THR A 309 16.22 10.05 -9.82
CA THR A 309 16.85 8.83 -10.36
C THR A 309 17.33 7.90 -9.26
N LEU A 310 18.22 8.34 -8.38
CA LEU A 310 18.73 7.61 -7.22
C LEU A 310 18.05 8.04 -5.91
N ILE A 311 17.71 9.33 -5.85
CA ILE A 311 17.16 10.02 -4.70
C ILE A 311 15.80 10.61 -5.09
N MET A 312 14.81 10.48 -4.23
CA MET A 312 13.50 11.12 -4.41
C MET A 312 13.11 11.93 -3.19
N ARG A 313 12.27 12.93 -3.41
CA ARG A 313 11.71 13.81 -2.38
C ARG A 313 10.24 13.49 -2.15
N PRO A 314 9.68 13.76 -0.95
CA PRO A 314 8.26 13.57 -0.65
C PRO A 314 7.42 14.77 -1.15
N PHE A 315 7.81 15.37 -2.25
CA PHE A 315 7.20 16.55 -2.83
C PHE A 315 6.73 16.26 -4.25
N TRP A 316 5.57 16.80 -4.59
CA TRP A 316 5.10 16.78 -5.97
C TRP A 316 5.96 17.64 -6.89
N ASN A 317 6.31 18.81 -6.39
CA ASN A 317 7.21 19.75 -7.04
C ASN A 317 8.38 20.05 -6.10
N PRO A 318 9.64 20.02 -6.54
CA PRO A 318 10.80 20.32 -5.68
C PRO A 318 10.71 21.67 -4.96
N ILE A 319 10.04 22.66 -5.55
CA ILE A 319 9.84 23.99 -4.95
C ILE A 319 8.93 23.98 -3.70
N ASP A 320 8.14 22.91 -3.49
CA ASP A 320 7.32 22.74 -2.30
C ASP A 320 8.16 22.72 -1.01
N LEU A 321 9.42 22.30 -1.10
CA LEU A 321 10.39 22.36 0.00
C LEU A 321 10.53 23.79 0.57
N PHE A 322 10.56 24.81 -0.30
CA PHE A 322 10.78 26.20 0.12
C PHE A 322 9.63 26.74 0.98
N THR A 323 8.46 26.11 0.94
CA THR A 323 7.33 26.49 1.81
C THR A 323 7.68 26.27 3.30
N PHE A 324 8.49 25.29 3.61
CA PHE A 324 8.96 25.00 4.97
C PHE A 324 9.92 26.08 5.51
N LEU A 325 10.46 26.93 4.66
CA LEU A 325 11.29 28.07 5.04
C LEU A 325 10.47 29.29 5.49
N ASN A 326 9.19 29.38 5.11
CA ASN A 326 8.36 30.55 5.43
C ASN A 326 8.21 30.78 6.93
N ASP A 327 7.88 29.73 7.69
CA ASP A 327 7.68 29.83 9.13
C ASP A 327 9.01 30.08 9.85
N TYR A 328 10.08 29.41 9.44
CA TYR A 328 11.42 29.64 9.97
C TYR A 328 11.93 31.06 9.74
N PHE A 329 11.70 31.61 8.52
CA PHE A 329 12.04 33.00 8.22
C PHE A 329 11.25 33.98 9.09
N ARG A 330 9.93 33.74 9.29
CA ARG A 330 9.09 34.57 10.16
C ARG A 330 9.54 34.55 11.61
N GLU A 331 9.92 33.40 12.14
CA GLU A 331 10.47 33.26 13.50
C GLU A 331 11.75 34.06 13.69
N LEU A 332 12.67 34.00 12.73
CA LEU A 332 13.95 34.72 12.80
C LEU A 332 13.80 36.24 12.70
N THR A 333 12.82 36.72 11.95
CA THR A 333 12.60 38.14 11.74
C THR A 333 11.73 38.78 12.80
N ASN A 334 11.09 37.99 13.68
CA ASN A 334 10.13 38.47 14.69
C ASN A 334 9.05 39.42 14.13
N THR A 335 8.75 39.30 12.84
CA THR A 335 7.81 40.19 12.15
C THR A 335 6.79 39.38 11.37
N GLU A 336 5.53 39.78 11.42
CA GLU A 336 4.55 39.42 10.40
C GLU A 336 4.89 40.18 9.09
N THR A 337 6.04 39.82 8.49
CA THR A 337 6.56 40.57 7.31
C THR A 337 5.73 40.35 6.10
N GLY A 338 4.65 39.88 5.97
CA GLY A 338 3.88 39.61 4.74
C GLY A 338 4.68 39.06 3.55
N ILE A 339 5.99 38.74 3.77
CA ILE A 339 6.91 38.20 2.78
C ILE A 339 6.69 36.71 2.72
N ASP A 340 6.31 36.23 1.54
CA ASP A 340 6.31 34.80 1.20
C ASP A 340 7.74 34.43 0.73
N PHE A 341 8.55 33.92 1.65
CA PHE A 341 9.94 33.58 1.38
C PHE A 341 10.05 32.50 0.29
N SER A 342 9.12 31.56 0.25
CA SER A 342 9.13 30.52 -0.80
C SER A 342 9.05 31.11 -2.20
N LYS A 343 8.18 32.09 -2.41
CA LYS A 343 8.07 32.78 -3.70
C LYS A 343 9.28 33.69 -4.00
N LEU A 344 9.82 34.32 -2.97
CA LEU A 344 11.05 35.12 -3.10
C LEU A 344 12.20 34.24 -3.55
N ARG A 345 12.38 33.07 -2.91
CA ARG A 345 13.44 32.09 -3.24
C ARG A 345 13.35 31.59 -4.69
N VAL A 346 12.15 31.24 -5.17
CA VAL A 346 11.93 30.81 -6.56
C VAL A 346 12.24 31.95 -7.55
N ARG A 347 11.74 33.15 -7.26
CA ARG A 347 11.99 34.33 -8.12
C ARG A 347 13.47 34.69 -8.22
N ALA A 348 14.18 34.66 -7.10
CA ALA A 348 15.63 34.91 -7.08
C ALA A 348 16.39 33.91 -7.96
N GLU A 349 16.10 32.62 -7.89
CA GLU A 349 16.68 31.61 -8.76
C GLU A 349 16.42 31.91 -10.24
N GLU A 350 15.18 32.23 -10.62
CA GLU A 350 14.84 32.61 -12.00
C GLU A 350 15.59 33.83 -12.49
N GLN A 351 15.79 34.82 -11.62
CA GLN A 351 16.51 36.04 -11.97
C GLN A 351 18.00 35.76 -12.21
N VAL A 352 18.64 35.00 -11.32
CA VAL A 352 20.05 34.63 -11.49
C VAL A 352 20.27 33.81 -12.76
N ARG A 353 19.37 32.86 -13.08
CA ARG A 353 19.44 32.07 -14.32
C ARG A 353 19.30 32.98 -15.56
N LYS A 354 18.36 33.96 -15.55
CA LYS A 354 18.19 34.93 -16.62
C LYS A 354 19.42 35.86 -16.78
N GLN A 355 20.09 36.22 -15.68
CA GLN A 355 21.33 37.01 -15.70
C GLN A 355 22.48 36.17 -16.32
N LEU A 356 22.60 34.89 -15.92
CA LEU A 356 23.60 33.97 -16.47
C LEU A 356 23.45 33.82 -18.00
N GLU A 357 22.23 33.67 -18.50
CA GLU A 357 21.94 33.56 -19.95
C GLU A 357 22.32 34.84 -20.72
N LYS A 358 22.12 36.01 -20.13
CA LYS A 358 22.43 37.31 -20.77
C LYS A 358 23.92 37.61 -20.83
N ASN A 359 24.69 37.13 -19.86
CA ASN A 359 26.09 37.54 -19.69
C ASN A 359 27.08 36.88 -20.64
N ASN A 360 26.66 36.04 -21.60
CA ASN A 360 27.50 35.32 -22.56
C ASN A 360 28.77 34.65 -21.97
N ASN A 361 28.74 34.38 -20.67
CA ASN A 361 29.82 33.72 -19.96
C ASN A 361 29.97 32.26 -20.39
N LYS A 362 31.18 31.72 -20.25
CA LYS A 362 31.45 30.29 -20.48
C LYS A 362 30.76 29.40 -19.43
N GLU A 363 30.38 29.99 -18.33
CA GLU A 363 29.65 29.30 -17.25
C GLU A 363 28.21 29.00 -17.64
N GLN A 364 27.72 27.83 -17.29
CA GLN A 364 26.39 27.32 -17.68
C GLN A 364 25.48 27.03 -16.47
N GLU A 365 25.99 27.16 -15.23
CA GLU A 365 25.23 26.85 -14.03
C GLU A 365 25.48 27.86 -12.91
N ILE A 366 24.44 28.13 -12.15
CA ILE A 366 24.44 28.98 -10.95
C ILE A 366 24.81 28.18 -9.69
N THR A 367 24.99 28.83 -8.57
CA THR A 367 25.19 28.23 -7.24
C THR A 367 24.10 28.67 -6.27
N LEU A 368 23.98 27.97 -5.14
CA LEU A 368 23.10 28.38 -4.05
C LEU A 368 23.50 29.77 -3.50
N ASP A 369 24.80 30.07 -3.47
CA ASP A 369 25.30 31.39 -3.03
C ASP A 369 24.82 32.51 -3.95
N ASP A 370 24.84 32.29 -5.28
CA ASP A 370 24.33 33.27 -6.24
C ASP A 370 22.85 33.58 -5.98
N ILE A 371 22.05 32.58 -5.66
CA ILE A 371 20.62 32.76 -5.38
C ILE A 371 20.41 33.57 -4.10
N TYR A 372 21.12 33.24 -3.01
CA TYR A 372 21.01 33.97 -1.74
C TYR A 372 21.58 35.41 -1.84
N ASN A 373 22.59 35.64 -2.68
CA ASN A 373 23.04 36.99 -3.01
C ASN A 373 21.96 37.81 -3.71
N GLU A 374 21.18 37.20 -4.62
CA GLU A 374 20.06 37.89 -5.27
C GLU A 374 18.93 38.19 -4.27
N ILE A 375 18.61 37.23 -3.34
CA ILE A 375 17.64 37.48 -2.27
C ILE A 375 18.05 38.69 -1.41
N LYS A 376 19.34 38.78 -1.07
CA LYS A 376 19.89 39.90 -0.30
C LYS A 376 19.70 41.26 -0.99
N LEU A 377 19.67 41.27 -2.33
CA LEU A 377 19.41 42.50 -3.09
C LEU A 377 17.92 42.86 -3.14
N GLU A 378 17.03 41.89 -2.99
CA GLU A 378 15.57 42.12 -3.05
C GLU A 378 14.95 42.55 -1.71
N ILE A 379 15.52 42.12 -0.57
CA ILE A 379 14.97 42.40 0.77
C ILE A 379 16.01 43.02 1.70
N ASP A 380 15.57 44.01 2.49
CA ASP A 380 16.40 44.63 3.53
C ASP A 380 16.31 43.79 4.83
N THR A 381 17.17 42.76 4.90
CA THR A 381 17.22 41.81 6.03
C THR A 381 18.67 41.55 6.42
N ASP A 382 18.92 41.31 7.71
CA ASP A 382 20.23 41.00 8.25
C ASP A 382 20.83 39.76 7.51
N GLU A 383 22.07 39.89 7.07
CA GLU A 383 22.82 38.84 6.37
C GLU A 383 22.89 37.55 7.21
N GLN A 384 23.03 37.65 8.54
CA GLN A 384 23.05 36.52 9.46
C GLN A 384 21.71 35.74 9.48
N ILE A 385 20.59 36.42 9.25
CA ILE A 385 19.29 35.77 9.10
C ILE A 385 19.24 34.98 7.80
N LEU A 386 19.69 35.58 6.69
CA LEU A 386 19.72 34.89 5.39
C LEU A 386 20.66 33.69 5.41
N ASP A 387 21.81 33.79 6.08
CA ASP A 387 22.73 32.64 6.24
C ASP A 387 22.06 31.49 7.01
N LYS A 388 21.31 31.76 8.11
CA LYS A 388 20.56 30.75 8.83
C LYS A 388 19.45 30.11 7.99
N VAL A 389 18.76 30.89 7.18
CA VAL A 389 17.72 30.36 6.27
C VAL A 389 18.33 29.47 5.20
N LYS A 390 19.50 29.85 4.64
CA LYS A 390 20.26 29.04 3.70
C LYS A 390 20.72 27.71 4.33
N GLU A 391 21.25 27.77 5.56
CA GLU A 391 21.61 26.56 6.31
C GLU A 391 20.39 25.65 6.53
N LYS A 392 19.21 26.24 6.81
CA LYS A 392 17.95 25.52 6.96
C LYS A 392 17.48 24.91 5.64
N GLU A 393 17.63 25.59 4.49
CA GLU A 393 17.35 25.01 3.17
C GLU A 393 18.21 23.76 2.94
N ILE A 394 19.51 23.84 3.23
CA ILE A 394 20.44 22.70 3.12
C ILE A 394 20.02 21.55 4.04
N GLU A 395 19.69 21.85 5.30
CA GLU A 395 19.20 20.84 6.25
C GLU A 395 17.97 20.09 5.72
N LEU A 396 16.99 20.85 5.19
CA LEU A 396 15.75 20.29 4.64
C LEU A 396 16.02 19.45 3.38
N GLU A 397 16.90 19.88 2.49
CA GLU A 397 17.30 19.09 1.32
C GLU A 397 17.92 17.75 1.75
N ILE A 398 18.85 17.77 2.69
CA ILE A 398 19.46 16.54 3.20
C ILE A 398 18.42 15.66 3.88
N ARG A 399 17.51 16.26 4.66
CA ARG A 399 16.50 15.54 5.43
C ARG A 399 15.48 14.84 4.52
N PHE A 400 14.93 15.53 3.52
CA PHE A 400 13.84 15.04 2.69
C PHE A 400 14.29 14.18 1.50
N CYS A 401 15.58 14.19 1.17
CA CYS A 401 16.13 13.32 0.14
C CYS A 401 16.25 11.88 0.64
N ASN A 402 15.50 10.95 0.05
CA ASN A 402 15.48 9.54 0.41
C ASN A 402 15.78 8.67 -0.82
N THR A 403 16.22 7.45 -0.57
CA THR A 403 16.57 6.49 -1.64
C THR A 403 15.36 6.16 -2.51
N ARG A 404 15.54 6.22 -3.83
CA ARG A 404 14.64 5.64 -4.83
C ARG A 404 15.00 4.16 -5.00
N LYS A 405 14.06 3.24 -4.71
CA LYS A 405 14.31 1.79 -4.70
C LYS A 405 14.79 1.27 -6.05
N THR A 406 14.08 1.61 -7.13
CA THR A 406 14.45 1.18 -8.49
C THR A 406 15.83 1.70 -8.88
N GLY A 407 16.15 2.96 -8.58
CA GLY A 407 17.48 3.52 -8.80
C GLY A 407 18.56 2.79 -8.00
N LYS A 408 18.26 2.46 -6.73
CA LYS A 408 19.18 1.72 -5.85
C LYS A 408 19.48 0.32 -6.40
N GLU A 409 18.48 -0.39 -6.92
CA GLU A 409 18.67 -1.71 -7.53
C GLU A 409 19.63 -1.66 -8.73
N LEU A 410 19.46 -0.66 -9.58
CA LEU A 410 20.35 -0.47 -10.74
C LEU A 410 21.79 -0.11 -10.31
N TYR A 411 21.92 0.71 -9.26
CA TYR A 411 23.21 1.04 -8.65
C TYR A 411 23.88 -0.21 -8.07
N GLU A 412 23.17 -1.00 -7.27
CA GLU A 412 23.69 -2.22 -6.68
C GLU A 412 24.09 -3.26 -7.75
N LEU A 413 23.33 -3.35 -8.83
CA LEU A 413 23.68 -4.20 -9.96
C LEU A 413 25.00 -3.75 -10.61
N ALA A 414 25.17 -2.44 -10.87
CA ALA A 414 26.40 -1.91 -11.44
C ALA A 414 27.62 -2.18 -10.53
N LYS A 415 27.45 -1.99 -9.22
CA LYS A 415 28.49 -2.29 -8.21
C LYS A 415 28.85 -3.78 -8.15
N TYR A 416 27.83 -4.65 -8.14
CA TYR A 416 28.02 -6.10 -8.15
C TYR A 416 28.84 -6.57 -9.35
N LEU A 417 28.60 -5.96 -10.53
CA LEU A 417 29.31 -6.25 -11.76
C LEU A 417 30.69 -5.56 -11.86
N ASN A 418 31.16 -4.91 -10.78
CA ASN A 418 32.41 -4.17 -10.74
C ASN A 418 32.50 -3.08 -11.82
N LYS A 419 31.38 -2.52 -12.25
CA LYS A 419 31.37 -1.36 -13.14
C LYS A 419 31.85 -0.13 -12.38
N GLU A 420 32.56 0.76 -13.03
CA GLU A 420 32.85 2.07 -12.45
C GLU A 420 31.55 2.89 -12.37
N VAL A 421 31.15 3.29 -11.14
CA VAL A 421 29.94 4.10 -10.93
C VAL A 421 30.35 5.54 -10.69
N ILE A 422 29.70 6.44 -11.45
CA ILE A 422 29.87 7.89 -11.32
C ILE A 422 28.48 8.55 -11.23
N TYR A 423 28.45 9.80 -10.73
CA TYR A 423 27.25 10.62 -10.66
C TYR A 423 27.43 11.85 -11.54
N THR A 424 26.43 12.15 -12.38
CA THR A 424 26.46 13.31 -13.28
C THR A 424 25.14 14.06 -13.13
N SER A 425 25.15 15.22 -12.48
CA SER A 425 23.91 15.93 -12.11
C SER A 425 24.00 17.43 -12.35
N ASP A 426 22.90 17.99 -12.91
CA ASP A 426 22.69 19.43 -13.04
C ASP A 426 21.98 19.92 -11.77
N MET A 427 22.73 20.60 -10.88
CA MET A 427 22.21 21.06 -9.58
C MET A 427 23.04 22.22 -9.03
N TYR A 428 22.36 23.24 -8.49
CA TYR A 428 22.97 24.42 -7.89
C TYR A 428 23.53 24.20 -6.47
N LEU A 429 23.15 23.11 -5.79
CA LEU A 429 23.63 22.80 -4.45
C LEU A 429 25.16 22.56 -4.42
N PRO A 430 25.85 22.89 -3.31
CA PRO A 430 27.27 22.57 -3.13
C PRO A 430 27.54 21.04 -3.16
N GLU A 431 28.70 20.65 -3.70
CA GLU A 431 29.11 19.23 -3.74
C GLU A 431 29.11 18.58 -2.36
N SER A 432 29.49 19.30 -1.30
CA SER A 432 29.48 18.81 0.07
C SER A 432 28.07 18.40 0.57
N VAL A 433 27.03 19.09 0.08
CA VAL A 433 25.63 18.76 0.38
C VAL A 433 25.20 17.51 -0.38
N ILE A 434 25.57 17.42 -1.66
CA ILE A 434 25.30 16.24 -2.47
C ILE A 434 25.97 15.00 -1.89
N MET A 435 27.22 15.12 -1.44
CA MET A 435 27.94 14.03 -0.76
C MET A 435 27.21 13.57 0.52
N GLN A 436 26.69 14.50 1.31
CA GLN A 436 25.93 14.16 2.52
C GLN A 436 24.61 13.43 2.16
N ILE A 437 23.88 13.88 1.13
CA ILE A 437 22.67 13.23 0.65
C ILE A 437 22.95 11.81 0.18
N LEU A 438 23.98 11.62 -0.66
CA LEU A 438 24.37 10.30 -1.18
C LEU A 438 24.81 9.36 -0.05
N THR A 439 25.67 9.83 0.87
CA THR A 439 26.16 9.04 2.01
C THR A 439 25.02 8.62 2.94
N LYS A 440 24.12 9.55 3.28
CA LYS A 440 22.91 9.27 4.08
C LYS A 440 22.10 8.10 3.48
N ASN A 441 22.05 8.03 2.16
CA ASN A 441 21.26 7.05 1.40
C ASN A 441 22.06 5.80 1.00
N GLY A 442 23.26 5.61 1.54
CA GLY A 442 24.10 4.42 1.35
C GLY A 442 24.71 4.30 -0.04
N TYR A 443 25.01 5.44 -0.69
CA TYR A 443 25.77 5.49 -1.94
C TYR A 443 27.23 5.86 -1.67
N GLU A 444 28.14 5.28 -2.43
CA GLU A 444 29.55 5.69 -2.42
C GLU A 444 29.71 7.03 -3.12
N THR A 445 30.62 7.88 -2.65
CA THR A 445 30.79 9.26 -3.17
C THR A 445 32.11 9.45 -3.94
N ASN A 446 32.54 8.44 -4.69
CA ASN A 446 33.89 8.42 -5.27
C ASN A 446 34.11 9.43 -6.41
N ARG A 447 33.13 9.58 -7.33
CA ARG A 447 33.22 10.51 -8.46
C ARG A 447 31.90 11.19 -8.73
N ILE A 448 31.86 12.51 -8.48
CA ILE A 448 30.67 13.35 -8.70
C ILE A 448 31.03 14.43 -9.72
N TYR A 449 30.31 14.45 -10.83
CA TYR A 449 30.35 15.51 -11.83
C TYR A 449 29.11 16.40 -11.66
N LEU A 450 29.31 17.52 -10.95
CA LEU A 450 28.23 18.42 -10.56
C LEU A 450 28.34 19.73 -11.33
N SER A 451 27.23 20.16 -11.95
CA SER A 451 27.19 21.35 -12.79
C SER A 451 27.55 22.64 -12.02
N SER A 452 27.11 22.81 -10.76
CA SER A 452 27.47 23.98 -9.94
C SER A 452 28.98 24.13 -9.68
N LYS A 453 29.70 23.00 -9.58
CA LYS A 453 31.15 22.97 -9.38
C LYS A 453 31.94 23.15 -10.68
N ILE A 454 31.51 22.42 -11.72
CA ILE A 454 32.23 22.34 -12.99
C ILE A 454 31.87 23.50 -13.92
N LYS A 455 30.71 24.13 -13.66
CA LYS A 455 30.15 25.23 -14.48
C LYS A 455 29.75 24.81 -15.90
N LEU A 456 29.55 23.51 -16.13
CA LEU A 456 29.03 22.92 -17.36
C LEU A 456 27.79 22.10 -17.04
N THR A 457 26.86 21.96 -17.99
CA THR A 457 25.58 21.26 -17.75
C THR A 457 25.38 20.06 -18.69
N LYS A 458 24.59 19.06 -18.20
CA LYS A 458 24.05 17.98 -19.05
C LYS A 458 23.10 18.58 -20.12
N PHE A 459 22.32 19.58 -19.71
CA PHE A 459 21.36 20.26 -20.59
C PHE A 459 22.00 20.79 -21.88
N LYS A 460 23.23 21.35 -21.82
CA LYS A 460 24.00 21.74 -22.99
C LYS A 460 24.87 20.61 -23.57
N GLY A 461 25.03 19.51 -22.85
CA GLY A 461 25.82 18.35 -23.22
C GLY A 461 27.33 18.49 -22.94
N ASP A 462 27.80 19.67 -22.49
CA ASP A 462 29.23 19.92 -22.29
C ASP A 462 29.76 19.21 -21.02
N LEU A 463 28.91 18.97 -20.04
CA LEU A 463 29.29 18.18 -18.86
C LEU A 463 29.63 16.73 -19.26
N TYR A 464 28.89 16.12 -20.20
CA TYR A 464 29.21 14.79 -20.71
C TYR A 464 30.56 14.75 -21.43
N THR A 465 30.85 15.77 -22.23
CA THR A 465 32.16 15.88 -22.91
C THR A 465 33.29 15.90 -21.89
N LYS A 466 33.13 16.69 -20.82
CA LYS A 466 34.08 16.76 -19.71
C LYS A 466 34.28 15.41 -19.00
N VAL A 467 33.18 14.68 -18.75
CA VAL A 467 33.22 13.34 -18.11
C VAL A 467 34.03 12.36 -18.98
N ILE A 468 33.75 12.30 -20.27
CA ILE A 468 34.44 11.41 -21.21
C ILE A 468 35.94 11.73 -21.30
N GLU A 469 36.29 13.01 -21.36
CA GLU A 469 37.68 13.48 -21.36
C GLU A 469 38.42 13.09 -20.07
N ASP A 470 37.82 13.33 -18.92
CA ASP A 470 38.44 13.05 -17.62
C ASP A 470 38.64 11.54 -17.37
N LEU A 471 37.73 10.73 -17.87
CA LEU A 471 37.81 9.27 -17.76
C LEU A 471 38.66 8.63 -18.83
N SER A 472 38.94 9.36 -19.89
CA SER A 472 39.71 8.89 -21.08
C SER A 472 39.10 7.61 -21.68
N ILE A 473 37.77 7.55 -21.79
CA ILE A 473 36.98 6.43 -22.34
C ILE A 473 36.35 6.79 -23.69
N ALA A 474 35.96 5.76 -24.46
CA ALA A 474 35.09 5.97 -25.59
C ALA A 474 33.64 6.27 -25.11
N PRO A 475 32.89 7.17 -25.78
CA PRO A 475 31.54 7.53 -25.34
C PRO A 475 30.60 6.33 -25.18
N ASN A 476 30.66 5.34 -26.05
CA ASN A 476 29.85 4.12 -26.01
C ASN A 476 30.26 3.13 -24.91
N GLU A 477 31.35 3.32 -24.19
CA GLU A 477 31.74 2.55 -23.01
C GLU A 477 31.05 3.06 -21.74
N MET A 478 30.35 4.19 -21.82
CA MET A 478 29.55 4.78 -20.74
C MET A 478 28.07 4.57 -20.99
N LEU A 479 27.36 4.15 -19.94
CA LEU A 479 25.90 4.13 -19.87
C LEU A 479 25.44 5.20 -18.89
N HIS A 480 24.60 6.13 -19.34
CA HIS A 480 23.96 7.12 -18.47
C HIS A 480 22.50 6.74 -18.20
N ILE A 481 22.07 6.85 -16.93
CA ILE A 481 20.69 6.56 -16.48
C ILE A 481 20.17 7.80 -15.75
N GLY A 482 19.05 8.34 -16.19
CA GLY A 482 18.44 9.52 -15.56
C GLY A 482 16.97 9.69 -15.90
N ASP A 483 16.33 10.65 -15.22
CA ASP A 483 14.89 10.88 -15.25
C ASP A 483 14.44 11.98 -16.23
N ASN A 484 15.36 12.80 -16.68
CA ASN A 484 15.07 13.88 -17.63
C ASN A 484 15.28 13.40 -19.06
N TYR A 485 14.17 13.29 -19.83
CA TYR A 485 14.24 12.79 -21.21
C TYR A 485 15.18 13.61 -22.11
N PHE A 486 15.22 14.93 -21.95
CA PHE A 486 16.06 15.78 -22.77
C PHE A 486 17.53 15.74 -22.34
N SER A 487 17.83 16.07 -21.07
CA SER A 487 19.22 16.20 -20.60
C SER A 487 19.91 14.85 -20.38
N ASP A 488 19.19 13.81 -19.89
CA ASP A 488 19.80 12.54 -19.54
C ASP A 488 19.73 11.50 -20.65
N TYR A 489 18.73 11.60 -21.55
CA TYR A 489 18.59 10.64 -22.63
C TYR A 489 19.03 11.22 -23.99
N GLU A 490 18.36 12.26 -24.49
CA GLU A 490 18.68 12.81 -25.82
C GLU A 490 20.08 13.40 -25.88
N LYS A 491 20.48 14.24 -24.91
CA LYS A 491 21.81 14.89 -24.91
C LYS A 491 22.93 13.90 -24.69
N ALA A 492 22.74 12.86 -23.88
CA ALA A 492 23.73 11.79 -23.74
C ALA A 492 23.94 11.04 -25.09
N LEU A 493 22.83 10.68 -25.77
CA LEU A 493 22.89 10.05 -27.10
C LEU A 493 23.56 10.94 -28.16
N GLU A 494 23.29 12.25 -28.16
CA GLU A 494 23.96 13.21 -29.05
C GLU A 494 25.49 13.24 -28.87
N LYS A 495 25.97 12.94 -27.67
CA LYS A 495 27.41 12.83 -27.36
C LYS A 495 27.97 11.42 -27.59
N GLY A 496 27.17 10.47 -28.11
CA GLY A 496 27.56 9.09 -28.39
C GLY A 496 27.59 8.18 -27.18
N ILE A 497 27.05 8.63 -26.04
CA ILE A 497 26.93 7.87 -24.81
C ILE A 497 25.68 6.99 -24.89
N ASN A 498 25.75 5.74 -24.42
CA ASN A 498 24.57 4.93 -24.26
C ASN A 498 23.71 5.53 -23.12
N ALA A 499 22.41 5.66 -23.35
CA ALA A 499 21.52 6.28 -22.38
C ALA A 499 20.25 5.46 -22.14
N GLN A 500 19.74 5.52 -20.93
CA GLN A 500 18.47 4.89 -20.54
C GLN A 500 17.63 5.88 -19.73
N PHE A 501 16.38 6.04 -20.14
CA PHE A 501 15.43 6.91 -19.49
C PHE A 501 14.69 6.17 -18.36
N LEU A 502 14.75 6.71 -17.14
CA LEU A 502 14.10 6.20 -15.94
C LEU A 502 13.10 7.25 -15.41
N PRO A 503 11.86 7.31 -15.91
CA PRO A 503 10.89 8.34 -15.54
C PRO A 503 10.71 8.52 -14.04
N LYS A 504 10.40 9.75 -13.59
CA LYS A 504 10.05 10.06 -12.19
C LYS A 504 8.80 9.30 -11.76
N ALA A 505 8.74 8.90 -10.49
CA ALA A 505 7.57 8.26 -9.92
C ALA A 505 6.30 9.12 -10.02
N VAL A 506 6.43 10.43 -9.79
CA VAL A 506 5.31 11.39 -9.90
C VAL A 506 4.81 11.51 -11.34
N ASP A 507 5.71 11.56 -12.34
CA ASP A 507 5.31 11.63 -13.75
C ASP A 507 4.61 10.35 -14.20
N VAL A 508 5.08 9.18 -13.74
CA VAL A 508 4.41 7.90 -13.99
C VAL A 508 3.03 7.88 -13.34
N PHE A 509 2.92 8.30 -12.08
CA PHE A 509 1.62 8.44 -11.42
C PHE A 509 0.67 9.32 -12.21
N CYS A 510 1.11 10.49 -12.69
CA CYS A 510 0.31 11.38 -13.50
C CYS A 510 -0.17 10.71 -14.79
N ASN A 511 0.76 10.12 -15.55
CA ASN A 511 0.46 9.53 -16.86
C ASN A 511 -0.52 8.36 -16.75
N GLU A 512 -0.34 7.48 -15.75
CA GLU A 512 -1.19 6.31 -15.55
C GLU A 512 -2.58 6.67 -15.00
N ASN A 513 -2.67 7.72 -14.17
CA ASN A 513 -3.92 8.10 -13.51
C ASN A 513 -4.72 9.20 -14.21
N ILE A 514 -4.16 9.89 -15.21
CA ILE A 514 -4.82 11.06 -15.83
C ILE A 514 -6.19 10.73 -16.46
N THR A 515 -6.43 9.49 -16.83
CA THR A 515 -7.66 9.02 -17.49
C THR A 515 -8.65 8.39 -16.53
N ASN A 516 -8.24 7.97 -15.33
CA ASN A 516 -9.14 7.42 -14.32
C ASN A 516 -9.94 8.52 -13.60
N ASN A 517 -10.88 8.15 -12.72
CA ASN A 517 -11.79 9.10 -12.10
C ASN A 517 -11.07 10.04 -11.13
N LEU A 518 -10.19 9.50 -10.28
CA LEU A 518 -9.39 10.31 -9.34
C LEU A 518 -8.44 11.25 -10.07
N GLY A 519 -7.77 10.78 -11.11
CA GLY A 519 -6.91 11.61 -11.93
C GLY A 519 -7.65 12.73 -12.65
N LYS A 520 -8.87 12.49 -13.15
CA LYS A 520 -9.70 13.57 -13.72
C LYS A 520 -9.95 14.68 -12.71
N ILE A 521 -10.14 14.36 -11.45
CA ILE A 521 -10.36 15.36 -10.39
C ILE A 521 -9.03 16.04 -10.01
N PHE A 522 -8.05 15.29 -9.54
CA PHE A 522 -6.81 15.86 -9.01
C PHE A 522 -5.91 16.45 -10.10
N LEU A 523 -5.83 15.80 -11.26
CA LEU A 523 -4.83 16.12 -12.28
C LEU A 523 -5.39 17.00 -13.39
N LYS A 524 -6.67 16.93 -13.71
CA LYS A 524 -7.29 17.75 -14.77
C LYS A 524 -8.11 18.91 -14.24
N ASN A 525 -9.00 18.65 -13.26
CA ASN A 525 -9.96 19.65 -12.80
C ASN A 525 -9.43 20.49 -11.65
N MET A 526 -8.53 19.94 -10.86
CA MET A 526 -7.82 20.66 -9.81
C MET A 526 -6.32 20.52 -10.08
N PRO A 527 -5.75 21.43 -10.90
CA PRO A 527 -4.32 21.38 -11.18
C PRO A 527 -3.54 21.66 -9.89
N ILE A 528 -3.33 20.60 -9.11
CA ILE A 528 -2.62 20.66 -7.82
C ILE A 528 -1.14 21.07 -7.97
N TRP A 529 -0.63 21.02 -9.22
CA TRP A 529 0.74 21.44 -9.56
C TRP A 529 0.89 22.91 -9.94
N GLU A 530 -0.19 23.67 -10.10
CA GLU A 530 -0.08 25.09 -10.46
C GLU A 530 0.36 25.95 -9.29
N ASN A 531 1.39 26.76 -9.50
CA ASN A 531 1.89 27.77 -8.57
C ASN A 531 0.98 29.00 -8.55
N ASN A 532 -0.28 28.82 -8.17
CA ASN A 532 -1.21 29.94 -8.02
C ASN A 532 -1.35 30.35 -6.54
N SER A 533 -2.15 31.38 -6.26
CA SER A 533 -2.40 31.88 -4.91
C SER A 533 -2.96 30.85 -3.91
N ASN A 534 -3.50 29.72 -4.42
CA ASN A 534 -4.04 28.63 -3.62
C ASN A 534 -3.03 27.47 -3.45
N ALA A 535 -1.80 27.59 -3.94
CA ALA A 535 -0.79 26.52 -3.89
C ALA A 535 -0.52 26.01 -2.46
N LEU A 536 -0.51 26.92 -1.48
CA LEU A 536 -0.34 26.58 -0.06
C LEU A 536 -1.45 25.67 0.47
N ASN A 537 -2.71 25.91 0.10
CA ASN A 537 -3.86 25.14 0.57
C ASN A 537 -3.83 23.67 0.10
N PHE A 538 -2.99 23.34 -0.90
CA PHE A 538 -2.83 22.02 -1.45
C PHE A 538 -1.47 21.37 -1.14
N LEU A 539 -0.60 22.03 -0.38
CA LEU A 539 0.73 21.49 -0.06
C LEU A 539 0.64 20.08 0.53
N GLY A 540 -0.22 19.89 1.53
CA GLY A 540 -0.41 18.58 2.17
C GLY A 540 -0.89 17.51 1.16
N ILE A 541 -1.82 17.87 0.27
CA ILE A 541 -2.31 16.94 -0.77
C ILE A 541 -1.18 16.57 -1.73
N ARG A 542 -0.37 17.55 -2.19
CA ARG A 542 0.78 17.27 -3.06
C ARG A 542 1.81 16.36 -2.41
N CYS A 543 2.15 16.63 -1.14
CA CYS A 543 3.06 15.76 -0.39
C CYS A 543 2.52 14.33 -0.24
N MET A 544 1.24 14.19 0.10
CA MET A 544 0.61 12.87 0.26
C MET A 544 0.54 12.10 -1.06
N LEU A 545 0.18 12.76 -2.16
CA LEU A 545 0.17 12.14 -3.49
C LEU A 545 1.59 11.79 -3.96
N ALA A 546 2.61 12.60 -3.62
CA ALA A 546 4.00 12.26 -3.88
C ALA A 546 4.45 11.02 -3.11
N LEU A 547 3.98 10.82 -1.87
CA LEU A 547 4.24 9.58 -1.12
C LEU A 547 3.59 8.36 -1.79
N VAL A 548 2.34 8.50 -2.27
CA VAL A 548 1.68 7.44 -3.06
C VAL A 548 2.48 7.12 -4.31
N ALA A 549 2.90 8.14 -5.06
CA ALA A 549 3.71 7.99 -6.26
C ALA A 549 5.04 7.29 -5.96
N ASN A 550 5.78 7.78 -4.98
CA ASN A 550 7.08 7.23 -4.59
C ASN A 550 7.02 5.77 -4.12
N LYS A 551 5.91 5.34 -3.53
CA LYS A 551 5.76 3.97 -3.03
C LYS A 551 5.24 3.00 -4.09
N TYR A 552 4.24 3.40 -4.88
CA TYR A 552 3.53 2.50 -5.79
C TYR A 552 3.90 2.67 -7.27
N PHE A 553 4.54 3.77 -7.64
CA PHE A 553 4.95 4.08 -9.02
C PHE A 553 6.47 4.26 -9.15
N ASP A 554 7.26 3.84 -8.15
CA ASP A 554 8.72 3.90 -8.15
C ASP A 554 9.33 3.11 -9.32
N ASN A 555 8.84 1.88 -9.57
CA ASN A 555 9.16 1.17 -10.82
C ASN A 555 8.26 1.71 -11.95
N PRO A 556 8.80 2.54 -12.85
CA PRO A 556 7.99 3.22 -13.86
C PRO A 556 7.49 2.29 -14.97
N PHE A 557 7.94 1.06 -14.97
CA PHE A 557 7.61 0.06 -16.00
C PHE A 557 6.62 -0.99 -15.49
N ARG A 558 6.17 -0.87 -14.23
CA ARG A 558 5.06 -1.65 -13.72
C ARG A 558 3.76 -1.20 -14.39
N THR A 559 2.96 -2.15 -14.85
CA THR A 559 1.72 -1.83 -15.54
C THR A 559 0.63 -1.42 -14.54
N PHE A 560 -0.05 -0.33 -14.84
CA PHE A 560 -1.24 0.14 -14.12
C PHE A 560 -2.45 0.02 -15.05
N ASN A 561 -3.59 -0.46 -14.52
CA ASN A 561 -4.83 -0.52 -15.28
C ASN A 561 -5.59 0.81 -15.14
N ASN A 562 -5.50 1.65 -16.16
CA ASN A 562 -6.13 2.97 -16.20
C ASN A 562 -7.68 2.95 -16.23
N LEU A 563 -8.31 1.78 -16.29
CA LEU A 563 -9.75 1.60 -16.11
C LEU A 563 -10.14 1.50 -14.63
N THR A 564 -9.17 1.54 -13.72
CA THR A 564 -9.33 1.52 -12.28
C THR A 564 -8.81 2.81 -11.66
N ASP A 565 -9.24 3.12 -10.45
CA ASP A 565 -8.66 4.20 -9.65
C ASP A 565 -7.54 3.68 -8.72
N PHE A 566 -7.56 2.38 -8.39
CA PHE A 566 -6.65 1.77 -7.41
C PHE A 566 -5.96 0.51 -7.94
N ASN A 567 -5.90 0.30 -9.26
CA ASN A 567 -5.29 -0.87 -9.89
C ASN A 567 -5.83 -2.21 -9.39
N ALA A 568 -7.06 -2.25 -8.86
CA ALA A 568 -7.63 -3.39 -8.14
C ALA A 568 -6.69 -3.94 -7.04
N ASP A 569 -5.95 -3.06 -6.34
CA ASP A 569 -4.91 -3.40 -5.37
C ASP A 569 -5.34 -2.97 -3.96
N ALA A 570 -5.58 -3.95 -3.09
CA ALA A 570 -5.97 -3.70 -1.70
C ALA A 570 -4.96 -2.83 -0.93
N LYS A 571 -3.66 -2.95 -1.24
CA LYS A 571 -2.62 -2.11 -0.63
C LYS A 571 -2.72 -0.67 -1.10
N LEU A 572 -2.92 -0.45 -2.41
CA LEU A 572 -3.08 0.89 -2.93
C LEU A 572 -4.38 1.54 -2.39
N ILE A 573 -5.47 0.78 -2.28
CA ILE A 573 -6.70 1.26 -1.61
C ILE A 573 -6.39 1.65 -0.16
N GLY A 574 -5.66 0.81 0.57
CA GLY A 574 -5.27 1.07 1.96
C GLY A 574 -4.43 2.33 2.09
N TYR A 575 -3.35 2.42 1.35
CA TYR A 575 -2.40 3.52 1.45
C TYR A 575 -2.96 4.85 0.94
N TYR A 576 -3.56 4.84 -0.25
CA TYR A 576 -4.04 6.04 -0.93
C TYR A 576 -5.43 6.48 -0.43
N ALA A 577 -6.41 5.57 -0.39
CA ALA A 577 -7.77 5.95 -0.01
C ALA A 577 -7.94 6.02 1.52
N LEU A 578 -7.81 4.89 2.22
CA LEU A 578 -8.09 4.82 3.64
C LEU A 578 -7.03 5.54 4.48
N GLY A 579 -5.75 5.48 4.09
CA GLY A 579 -4.65 6.10 4.83
C GLY A 579 -4.75 7.62 4.91
N MET A 580 -5.02 8.28 3.77
CA MET A 580 -5.24 9.73 3.74
C MET A 580 -6.48 10.13 4.55
N HIS A 581 -7.55 9.34 4.49
CA HIS A 581 -8.79 9.60 5.22
C HIS A 581 -8.60 9.48 6.74
N LEU A 582 -7.99 8.37 7.21
CA LEU A 582 -7.72 8.16 8.64
C LEU A 582 -6.75 9.20 9.19
N PHE A 583 -5.73 9.59 8.41
CA PHE A 583 -4.86 10.70 8.77
C PHE A 583 -5.67 12.00 8.97
N GLY A 584 -6.54 12.33 8.04
CA GLY A 584 -7.37 13.52 8.11
C GLY A 584 -8.21 13.59 9.39
N ILE A 585 -8.90 12.49 9.72
CA ILE A 585 -9.73 12.38 10.93
C ILE A 585 -8.87 12.48 12.20
N ALA A 586 -7.80 11.70 12.29
CA ALA A 586 -6.96 11.65 13.49
C ALA A 586 -6.23 12.99 13.73
N ASN A 587 -5.75 13.64 12.67
CA ASN A 587 -5.12 14.95 12.77
C ASN A 587 -6.12 16.05 13.17
N TRP A 588 -7.35 16.00 12.65
CA TRP A 588 -8.42 16.88 13.09
C TRP A 588 -8.73 16.69 14.59
N LEU A 589 -8.89 15.42 15.04
CA LEU A 589 -9.15 15.13 16.45
C LEU A 589 -8.01 15.62 17.35
N LEU A 590 -6.75 15.44 16.96
CA LEU A 590 -5.61 15.95 17.72
C LEU A 590 -5.68 17.46 17.88
N LYS A 591 -5.85 18.20 16.79
CA LYS A 591 -5.93 19.67 16.82
C LYS A 591 -7.09 20.16 17.69
N GLU A 592 -8.29 19.62 17.49
CA GLU A 592 -9.47 19.96 18.29
C GLU A 592 -9.28 19.66 19.78
N THR A 593 -8.77 18.46 20.09
CA THR A 593 -8.64 18.03 21.49
C THR A 593 -7.54 18.78 22.24
N ILE A 594 -6.47 19.19 21.58
CA ILE A 594 -5.42 20.04 22.13
C ILE A 594 -5.97 21.46 22.37
N GLU A 595 -6.68 22.04 21.38
CA GLU A 595 -7.26 23.39 21.48
C GLU A 595 -8.27 23.50 22.62
N GLN A 596 -9.16 22.49 22.75
CA GLN A 596 -10.17 22.41 23.84
C GLN A 596 -9.58 21.98 25.20
N LYS A 597 -8.27 21.65 25.24
CA LYS A 597 -7.52 21.25 26.44
C LYS A 597 -8.15 20.05 27.16
N TYR A 598 -8.60 19.04 26.39
CA TYR A 598 -9.05 17.79 27.00
C TYR A 598 -7.87 17.07 27.68
N GLU A 599 -8.16 16.38 28.77
CA GLU A 599 -7.21 15.50 29.46
C GLU A 599 -7.21 14.11 28.84
N LYS A 600 -8.39 13.69 28.31
CA LYS A 600 -8.60 12.36 27.78
C LYS A 600 -9.60 12.38 26.61
N ILE A 601 -9.33 11.54 25.61
CA ILE A 601 -10.28 11.18 24.57
C ILE A 601 -10.58 9.68 24.63
N VAL A 602 -11.86 9.31 24.59
CA VAL A 602 -12.36 7.94 24.61
C VAL A 602 -12.79 7.55 23.21
N PHE A 603 -12.25 6.45 22.68
CA PHE A 603 -12.61 5.92 21.36
C PHE A 603 -13.60 4.75 21.53
N CYS A 604 -14.75 4.82 20.87
CA CYS A 604 -15.73 3.73 20.87
C CYS A 604 -15.19 2.49 20.17
N ALA A 605 -15.42 1.33 20.76
CA ALA A 605 -14.91 0.06 20.25
C ALA A 605 -15.47 -0.28 18.87
N ARG A 606 -14.69 -1.08 18.17
CA ARG A 606 -14.74 -1.49 16.78
C ARG A 606 -14.44 -0.32 15.85
N ASP A 607 -15.31 0.62 15.70
CA ASP A 607 -15.26 1.66 14.68
C ASP A 607 -14.22 2.75 15.00
N GLY A 608 -13.95 3.03 16.28
CA GLY A 608 -12.93 3.99 16.73
C GLY A 608 -11.50 3.44 16.76
N TYR A 609 -11.29 2.12 16.59
CA TYR A 609 -9.98 1.48 16.79
C TYR A 609 -8.89 2.02 15.86
N TRP A 610 -9.12 1.98 14.54
CA TRP A 610 -8.09 2.38 13.58
C TRP A 610 -7.81 3.88 13.63
N ILE A 611 -8.82 4.67 13.98
CA ILE A 611 -8.65 6.12 14.21
C ILE A 611 -7.82 6.35 15.49
N MET A 612 -8.07 5.58 16.56
CA MET A 612 -7.22 5.62 17.75
C MET A 612 -5.77 5.21 17.42
N ARG A 613 -5.55 4.18 16.59
CA ARG A 613 -4.20 3.78 16.17
C ARG A 613 -3.50 4.89 15.37
N ALA A 614 -4.24 5.53 14.45
CA ALA A 614 -3.75 6.71 13.71
C ALA A 614 -3.40 7.86 14.65
N TYR A 615 -4.29 8.15 15.61
CA TYR A 615 -4.08 9.14 16.67
C TYR A 615 -2.81 8.84 17.48
N GLN A 616 -2.59 7.60 17.89
CA GLN A 616 -1.38 7.16 18.63
C GLN A 616 -0.09 7.34 17.84
N ILE A 617 -0.12 7.17 16.53
CA ILE A 617 1.05 7.41 15.67
C ILE A 617 1.33 8.91 15.57
N LEU A 618 0.29 9.71 15.32
CA LEU A 618 0.41 11.16 15.13
C LEU A 618 0.77 11.90 16.42
N LYS A 619 0.25 11.48 17.57
CA LYS A 619 0.55 12.17 18.86
C LYS A 619 2.02 12.21 19.22
N LYS A 620 2.87 11.36 18.59
CA LYS A 620 4.33 11.36 18.81
C LYS A 620 5.01 12.64 18.34
N VAL A 621 4.38 13.38 17.45
CA VAL A 621 4.89 14.63 16.85
C VAL A 621 4.13 15.88 17.31
N TYR A 622 3.12 15.71 18.17
CA TYR A 622 2.36 16.81 18.79
C TYR A 622 2.66 16.92 20.28
N ASN A 623 2.63 18.14 20.81
CA ASN A 623 2.79 18.41 22.23
C ASN A 623 1.41 18.51 22.94
N ASN A 624 1.38 18.25 24.24
CA ASN A 624 0.19 18.39 25.10
C ASN A 624 -1.03 17.58 24.62
N THR A 625 -0.81 16.42 24.06
CA THR A 625 -1.88 15.55 23.55
C THR A 625 -2.65 14.88 24.67
N PRO A 626 -3.99 14.81 24.61
CA PRO A 626 -4.81 14.05 25.54
C PRO A 626 -4.43 12.56 25.57
N LYS A 627 -4.68 11.92 26.73
CA LYS A 627 -4.57 10.45 26.85
C LYS A 627 -5.71 9.79 26.08
N GLU A 628 -5.42 8.80 25.27
CA GLU A 628 -6.41 7.97 24.60
C GLU A 628 -6.84 6.79 25.48
N GLU A 629 -8.13 6.43 25.40
CA GLU A 629 -8.70 5.26 26.04
C GLU A 629 -9.67 4.56 25.08
N TYR A 630 -9.63 3.21 25.00
CA TYR A 630 -10.51 2.41 24.15
C TYR A 630 -11.64 1.84 24.97
N LEU A 631 -12.87 2.11 24.58
CA LEU A 631 -14.06 1.73 25.34
C LEU A 631 -14.92 0.72 24.57
N TYR A 632 -15.05 -0.49 25.10
CA TYR A 632 -16.01 -1.48 24.58
C TYR A 632 -17.43 -1.06 24.93
N ILE A 633 -18.17 -0.58 23.94
CA ILE A 633 -19.51 -0.07 24.05
C ILE A 633 -20.32 -0.41 22.80
N SER A 634 -21.61 -0.61 22.96
CA SER A 634 -22.57 -0.68 21.87
C SER A 634 -23.96 -0.25 22.35
N ARG A 635 -24.85 0.04 21.40
CA ARG A 635 -26.27 0.29 21.71
C ARG A 635 -26.88 -0.85 22.51
N ARG A 636 -26.59 -2.11 22.15
CA ARG A 636 -27.09 -3.32 22.83
C ARG A 636 -26.57 -3.45 24.26
N ALA A 637 -25.28 -3.20 24.45
CA ALA A 637 -24.65 -3.29 25.77
C ALA A 637 -25.24 -2.31 26.82
N LEU A 638 -25.78 -1.20 26.35
CA LEU A 638 -26.41 -0.19 27.22
C LEU A 638 -27.90 -0.40 27.45
N ILE A 639 -28.56 -1.42 26.84
CA ILE A 639 -29.98 -1.67 27.02
C ILE A 639 -30.38 -1.77 28.48
N PRO A 640 -29.71 -2.54 29.37
CA PRO A 640 -30.10 -2.59 30.78
C PRO A 640 -30.08 -1.24 31.48
N ALA A 641 -29.14 -0.35 31.08
CA ALA A 641 -29.04 0.98 31.61
C ALA A 641 -30.18 1.93 31.16
N THR A 642 -30.92 1.54 30.12
CA THR A 642 -32.03 2.33 29.58
C THR A 642 -33.36 1.97 30.20
N LEU A 643 -33.48 0.82 30.87
CA LEU A 643 -34.70 0.24 31.41
C LEU A 643 -34.95 0.74 32.83
N GLN A 644 -35.49 1.94 33.02
CA GLN A 644 -35.70 2.56 34.31
C GLN A 644 -37.12 2.35 34.87
N ASN A 645 -38.08 2.08 34.01
CA ASN A 645 -39.48 1.88 34.38
C ASN A 645 -40.19 0.95 33.38
N LYS A 646 -41.42 0.54 33.68
CA LYS A 646 -42.22 -0.35 32.83
C LYS A 646 -42.34 0.10 31.36
N PHE A 647 -42.47 1.37 31.12
CA PHE A 647 -42.61 1.91 29.77
C PHE A 647 -41.36 1.76 28.92
N ASP A 648 -40.17 1.79 29.57
CA ASP A 648 -38.92 1.63 28.85
C ASP A 648 -38.75 0.22 28.28
N PHE A 649 -39.32 -0.82 28.93
CA PHE A 649 -39.29 -2.18 28.37
C PHE A 649 -40.10 -2.31 27.07
N TYR A 650 -41.17 -1.55 26.89
CA TYR A 650 -41.90 -1.54 25.62
C TYR A 650 -41.11 -0.81 24.52
N LYS A 651 -40.32 0.18 24.89
CA LYS A 651 -39.48 0.92 23.94
C LYS A 651 -38.32 0.09 23.37
N LEU A 652 -38.05 -1.10 23.91
CA LEU A 652 -37.06 -2.01 23.32
C LEU A 652 -37.42 -2.33 21.88
N ALA A 653 -38.68 -2.38 21.49
CA ALA A 653 -39.12 -2.56 20.12
C ALA A 653 -38.68 -1.42 19.16
N GLU A 654 -38.28 -0.26 19.68
CA GLU A 654 -37.69 0.84 18.92
C GLU A 654 -36.15 0.76 18.82
N LEU A 655 -35.53 -0.07 19.69
CA LEU A 655 -34.07 -0.21 19.77
C LEU A 655 -33.52 -1.38 18.97
N ILE A 656 -34.34 -2.44 18.84
CA ILE A 656 -33.99 -3.72 18.22
C ILE A 656 -35.12 -4.17 17.26
N ASP A 657 -34.75 -4.89 16.21
CA ASP A 657 -35.73 -5.52 15.31
C ASP A 657 -36.31 -6.77 15.99
N ILE A 658 -37.40 -6.62 16.71
CA ILE A 658 -38.02 -7.69 17.51
C ILE A 658 -38.40 -8.92 16.68
N TYR A 659 -38.70 -8.75 15.36
CA TYR A 659 -39.14 -9.85 14.49
C TYR A 659 -38.02 -10.85 14.17
N LYS A 660 -36.77 -10.52 14.49
CA LYS A 660 -35.62 -11.44 14.36
C LYS A 660 -35.48 -12.39 15.59
N TYR A 661 -36.13 -12.10 16.68
CA TYR A 661 -35.94 -12.78 17.96
C TYR A 661 -37.13 -13.66 18.37
N THR A 662 -36.82 -14.70 19.12
CA THR A 662 -37.77 -15.44 19.92
C THR A 662 -37.77 -14.89 21.36
N PRO A 663 -38.84 -15.12 22.18
CA PRO A 663 -38.81 -14.81 23.60
C PRO A 663 -37.54 -15.29 24.33
N LYS A 664 -37.04 -16.48 24.02
CA LYS A 664 -35.78 -16.99 24.60
C LYS A 664 -34.52 -16.22 24.15
N THR A 665 -34.42 -15.95 22.85
CA THR A 665 -33.20 -15.35 22.32
C THR A 665 -33.08 -13.87 22.66
N ILE A 666 -34.17 -13.15 22.85
CA ILE A 666 -34.14 -11.73 23.22
C ILE A 666 -33.70 -11.50 24.67
N LEU A 667 -33.83 -12.50 25.54
CA LEU A 667 -33.36 -12.40 26.93
C LEU A 667 -31.89 -12.08 27.07
N LYS A 668 -31.07 -12.42 26.05
CA LYS A 668 -29.64 -12.13 26.06
C LYS A 668 -29.29 -10.65 26.30
N TYR A 669 -30.21 -9.74 26.06
CA TYR A 669 -30.02 -8.31 26.30
C TYR A 669 -30.25 -7.84 27.71
N PHE A 670 -30.99 -8.59 28.51
CA PHE A 670 -31.38 -8.18 29.85
C PHE A 670 -31.52 -9.33 30.87
N LYS A 671 -31.00 -10.54 30.55
CA LYS A 671 -31.06 -11.72 31.44
C LYS A 671 -30.46 -11.46 32.81
N ASP A 672 -29.46 -10.59 32.92
CA ASP A 672 -28.73 -10.33 34.16
C ASP A 672 -29.56 -9.54 35.21
N ILE A 673 -30.67 -8.96 34.78
CA ILE A 673 -31.66 -8.29 35.65
C ILE A 673 -32.89 -9.13 35.90
N LEU A 674 -32.86 -10.41 35.52
CA LEU A 674 -33.95 -11.37 35.70
C LEU A 674 -33.56 -12.47 36.69
N GLU A 675 -34.60 -13.17 37.19
CA GLU A 675 -34.50 -14.38 38.03
C GLU A 675 -35.53 -15.42 37.60
N ASN A 676 -35.33 -16.67 37.99
CA ASN A 676 -36.24 -17.81 37.76
C ASN A 676 -36.57 -18.04 36.25
N ILE A 677 -35.62 -17.78 35.35
CA ILE A 677 -35.81 -17.85 33.90
C ILE A 677 -36.14 -19.24 33.38
N GLU A 678 -35.83 -20.30 34.15
CA GLU A 678 -36.16 -21.70 33.87
C GLU A 678 -37.66 -21.92 33.64
N ASN A 679 -38.54 -21.09 34.23
CA ASN A 679 -40.00 -21.18 34.09
C ASN A 679 -40.56 -20.36 32.89
N LEU A 680 -39.69 -19.82 32.00
CA LEU A 680 -40.12 -18.95 30.92
C LEU A 680 -41.14 -19.60 29.97
N ASP A 681 -40.92 -20.85 29.56
CA ASP A 681 -41.80 -21.57 28.63
C ASP A 681 -43.21 -21.69 29.21
N GLU A 682 -43.32 -22.01 30.51
CA GLU A 682 -44.59 -22.15 31.19
C GLU A 682 -45.36 -20.81 31.25
N GLU A 683 -44.67 -19.75 31.67
CA GLU A 683 -45.30 -18.43 31.81
C GLU A 683 -45.69 -17.81 30.47
N CYS A 684 -44.88 -18.00 29.40
CA CYS A 684 -45.23 -17.60 28.04
C CYS A 684 -46.42 -18.36 27.50
N ASN A 685 -46.51 -19.68 27.71
CA ASN A 685 -47.63 -20.49 27.27
C ASN A 685 -48.96 -20.09 27.95
N LYS A 686 -48.94 -19.62 29.20
CA LYS A 686 -50.13 -19.12 29.90
C LYS A 686 -50.78 -17.90 29.22
N VAL A 687 -49.98 -17.14 28.46
CA VAL A 687 -50.46 -15.96 27.75
C VAL A 687 -50.56 -16.19 26.23
N GLY A 688 -50.41 -17.45 25.78
CA GLY A 688 -50.53 -17.84 24.38
C GLY A 688 -49.30 -17.53 23.50
N ILE A 689 -48.10 -17.35 24.11
CA ILE A 689 -46.84 -17.08 23.40
C ILE A 689 -45.98 -18.36 23.43
N ASP A 690 -45.49 -18.77 22.24
CA ASP A 690 -44.48 -19.82 22.13
C ASP A 690 -43.07 -19.22 22.27
N ALA A 691 -42.38 -19.57 23.35
CA ALA A 691 -41.05 -19.03 23.66
C ALA A 691 -39.97 -19.39 22.65
N ASN A 692 -40.23 -20.36 21.75
CA ASN A 692 -39.26 -20.78 20.70
C ASN A 692 -39.62 -20.21 19.31
N LYS A 693 -40.78 -19.51 19.17
CA LYS A 693 -41.19 -18.89 17.89
C LYS A 693 -40.84 -17.42 17.89
N LYS A 694 -40.44 -16.91 16.70
CA LYS A 694 -40.18 -15.46 16.52
C LYS A 694 -41.46 -14.65 16.74
N PHE A 695 -41.28 -13.44 17.27
CA PHE A 695 -42.40 -12.51 17.43
C PHE A 695 -43.06 -12.20 16.07
N GLU A 696 -44.41 -12.28 16.02
CA GLU A 696 -45.19 -11.98 14.82
C GLU A 696 -45.77 -10.56 14.81
N SER A 697 -45.85 -9.94 15.99
CA SER A 697 -46.39 -8.57 16.13
C SER A 697 -45.80 -7.84 17.34
N GLN A 698 -45.86 -6.50 17.29
CA GLN A 698 -45.49 -5.67 18.46
C GLN A 698 -46.38 -5.96 19.67
N ASN A 699 -47.65 -6.31 19.46
CA ASN A 699 -48.53 -6.63 20.55
C ASN A 699 -48.11 -7.91 21.30
N GLU A 700 -47.68 -8.93 20.57
CA GLU A 700 -47.11 -10.15 21.14
C GLU A 700 -45.84 -9.83 21.97
N PHE A 701 -44.98 -8.99 21.46
CA PHE A 701 -43.82 -8.52 22.20
C PHE A 701 -44.19 -7.75 23.48
N TYR A 702 -45.20 -6.89 23.43
CA TYR A 702 -45.66 -6.16 24.63
C TYR A 702 -46.27 -7.08 25.67
N ILE A 703 -47.03 -8.12 25.27
CA ILE A 703 -47.55 -9.14 26.16
C ILE A 703 -46.37 -9.88 26.81
N PHE A 704 -45.38 -10.29 26.04
CA PHE A 704 -44.16 -10.91 26.54
C PHE A 704 -43.42 -10.01 27.55
N MET A 705 -43.25 -8.73 27.26
CA MET A 705 -42.60 -7.79 28.19
C MET A 705 -43.38 -7.64 29.49
N ASN A 706 -44.70 -7.75 29.49
CA ASN A 706 -45.48 -7.81 30.73
C ASN A 706 -45.15 -9.08 31.56
N VAL A 707 -45.06 -10.23 30.90
CA VAL A 707 -44.66 -11.49 31.57
C VAL A 707 -43.28 -11.35 32.20
N ILE A 708 -42.31 -10.79 31.45
CA ILE A 708 -40.94 -10.55 31.97
C ILE A 708 -40.98 -9.68 33.22
N MET A 709 -41.72 -8.58 33.19
CA MET A 709 -41.75 -7.62 34.30
C MET A 709 -42.49 -8.11 35.52
N ASP A 710 -43.55 -8.85 35.32
CA ASP A 710 -44.43 -9.31 36.42
C ASP A 710 -43.88 -10.59 37.08
N LYS A 711 -43.07 -11.42 36.37
CA LYS A 711 -42.66 -12.75 36.81
C LYS A 711 -41.14 -12.92 37.00
N PHE A 712 -40.33 -12.22 36.22
CA PHE A 712 -38.90 -12.51 36.15
C PHE A 712 -37.99 -11.32 36.52
N TYR A 713 -38.50 -10.07 36.46
CA TYR A 713 -37.72 -8.88 36.71
C TYR A 713 -37.33 -8.73 38.18
N ASP A 714 -36.01 -8.71 38.46
CA ASP A 714 -35.42 -8.42 39.76
C ASP A 714 -34.96 -6.97 39.86
N LYS A 715 -35.76 -6.14 40.53
CA LYS A 715 -35.49 -4.72 40.73
C LYS A 715 -34.18 -4.46 41.50
N ASN A 716 -33.82 -5.33 42.46
CA ASN A 716 -32.63 -5.12 43.29
C ASN A 716 -31.37 -5.41 42.49
N LYS A 717 -31.34 -6.52 41.75
CA LYS A 717 -30.26 -6.82 40.80
C LYS A 717 -30.06 -5.69 39.80
N HIS A 718 -31.17 -5.19 39.23
CA HIS A 718 -31.11 -4.11 38.25
C HIS A 718 -30.53 -2.83 38.85
N LEU A 719 -30.98 -2.40 40.03
CA LEU A 719 -30.45 -1.20 40.69
C LEU A 719 -28.99 -1.35 41.07
N SER A 720 -28.55 -2.53 41.51
CA SER A 720 -27.13 -2.84 41.79
C SER A 720 -26.27 -2.75 40.49
N MET A 721 -26.78 -3.29 39.40
CA MET A 721 -26.12 -3.19 38.11
C MET A 721 -26.04 -1.75 37.63
N LEU A 722 -27.07 -0.97 37.72
CA LEU A 722 -27.09 0.46 37.35
C LEU A 722 -26.10 1.27 38.19
N ASP A 723 -26.00 1.03 39.50
CA ASP A 723 -25.04 1.70 40.37
C ASP A 723 -23.58 1.36 39.96
N ALA A 724 -23.29 0.09 39.68
CA ALA A 724 -21.99 -0.36 39.23
C ALA A 724 -21.62 0.26 37.85
N LEU A 725 -22.54 0.23 36.88
CA LEU A 725 -22.34 0.83 35.57
C LEU A 725 -22.15 2.36 35.67
N THR A 726 -22.95 3.02 36.53
CA THR A 726 -22.83 4.49 36.75
C THR A 726 -21.44 4.85 37.29
N LYS A 727 -20.95 4.09 38.27
CA LYS A 727 -19.58 4.29 38.80
C LYS A 727 -18.51 4.02 37.74
N TYR A 728 -18.64 2.93 37.03
CA TYR A 728 -17.68 2.56 35.95
C TYR A 728 -17.55 3.66 34.90
N PHE A 729 -18.65 4.08 34.30
CA PHE A 729 -18.62 5.10 33.26
C PHE A 729 -18.28 6.48 33.81
N SER A 730 -18.73 6.84 35.03
CA SER A 730 -18.34 8.12 35.65
C SER A 730 -16.85 8.21 35.92
N ASN A 731 -16.17 7.11 36.20
CA ASN A 731 -14.72 7.06 36.34
C ASN A 731 -14.02 7.25 34.97
N ILE A 732 -14.54 6.60 33.90
CA ILE A 732 -14.00 6.76 32.53
C ILE A 732 -14.14 8.20 32.09
N PHE A 733 -15.31 8.82 32.30
CA PHE A 733 -15.59 10.20 31.91
C PHE A 733 -15.27 11.21 33.03
N SER A 734 -14.37 10.88 33.96
CA SER A 734 -13.87 11.86 34.95
C SER A 734 -12.99 12.92 34.28
N GLY A 735 -12.90 14.11 34.90
CA GLY A 735 -12.10 15.21 34.35
C GLY A 735 -12.69 15.82 33.07
N ASN A 736 -11.83 16.52 32.30
CA ASN A 736 -12.16 17.08 31.00
C ASN A 736 -11.99 16.01 29.90
N THR A 737 -13.05 15.23 29.66
CA THR A 737 -13.02 14.05 28.78
C THR A 737 -14.03 14.19 27.64
N CYS A 738 -13.63 13.90 26.41
CA CYS A 738 -14.48 13.77 25.22
C CYS A 738 -14.54 12.33 24.73
N ILE A 739 -15.50 12.05 23.83
CA ILE A 739 -15.67 10.75 23.19
C ILE A 739 -15.65 10.89 21.67
N PHE A 740 -15.10 9.90 20.98
CA PHE A 740 -15.14 9.77 19.53
C PHE A 740 -15.86 8.49 19.10
N ASP A 741 -16.77 8.61 18.16
CA ASP A 741 -17.42 7.53 17.44
C ASP A 741 -17.49 7.84 15.92
N ILE A 742 -17.63 6.84 15.06
CA ILE A 742 -17.87 7.06 13.62
C ILE A 742 -19.19 7.81 13.38
N GLY A 743 -20.20 7.52 14.15
CA GLY A 743 -21.54 8.10 14.06
C GLY A 743 -22.60 6.99 14.15
N TYR A 744 -23.89 7.18 13.88
CA TYR A 744 -24.50 8.36 13.19
C TYR A 744 -25.56 9.03 14.06
N SER A 745 -26.09 8.32 15.07
CA SER A 745 -27.32 8.72 15.77
C SER A 745 -27.09 9.36 17.13
N ALA A 746 -25.87 9.35 17.66
CA ALA A 746 -25.51 9.81 19.00
C ALA A 746 -26.31 9.14 20.16
N LYS A 747 -26.84 7.95 19.92
CA LYS A 747 -27.70 7.23 20.89
C LYS A 747 -26.92 6.65 22.07
N PRO A 748 -25.76 5.96 21.85
CA PRO A 748 -24.93 5.48 22.95
C PRO A 748 -24.44 6.63 23.83
N GLU A 749 -24.01 7.73 23.26
CA GLU A 749 -23.50 8.91 23.96
C GLU A 749 -24.57 9.59 24.78
N MET A 750 -25.81 9.64 24.28
CA MET A 750 -26.97 10.12 25.05
C MET A 750 -27.20 9.26 26.30
N TYR A 751 -27.11 7.93 26.19
CA TYR A 751 -27.25 7.03 27.35
C TYR A 751 -26.09 7.19 28.33
N LEU A 752 -24.86 7.30 27.87
CA LEU A 752 -23.70 7.57 28.72
C LEU A 752 -23.85 8.87 29.48
N SER A 753 -24.26 9.95 28.81
CA SER A 753 -24.51 11.24 29.44
C SER A 753 -25.56 11.16 30.55
N LYS A 754 -26.62 10.40 30.32
CA LYS A 754 -27.64 10.16 31.34
C LYS A 754 -27.13 9.37 32.56
N LEU A 755 -26.35 8.30 32.31
CA LEU A 755 -25.71 7.49 33.36
C LEU A 755 -24.74 8.32 34.20
N CYS A 756 -23.83 9.04 33.53
CA CYS A 756 -22.85 9.89 34.19
C CYS A 756 -23.43 11.17 34.79
N LYS A 757 -24.67 11.50 34.48
CA LYS A 757 -25.36 12.73 34.89
C LYS A 757 -24.62 14.01 34.56
N LYS A 758 -23.85 13.98 33.47
CA LYS A 758 -23.12 15.15 32.94
C LYS A 758 -23.13 15.16 31.40
N PRO A 759 -23.02 16.35 30.78
CA PRO A 759 -22.79 16.46 29.34
C PRO A 759 -21.48 15.75 28.95
N ILE A 760 -21.45 15.17 27.75
CA ILE A 760 -20.27 14.57 27.15
C ILE A 760 -20.05 15.24 25.79
N ASP A 761 -18.88 15.81 25.57
CA ASP A 761 -18.50 16.38 24.30
C ASP A 761 -18.17 15.23 23.34
N THR A 762 -18.82 15.20 22.19
CA THR A 762 -18.83 14.07 21.31
C THR A 762 -18.37 14.46 19.90
N TYR A 763 -17.42 13.71 19.38
CA TYR A 763 -16.83 13.86 18.07
C TYR A 763 -17.22 12.71 17.15
N PHE A 764 -17.68 13.04 15.94
CA PHE A 764 -18.12 12.06 14.95
C PHE A 764 -17.44 12.29 13.60
N VAL A 765 -17.37 11.26 12.78
CA VAL A 765 -17.03 11.45 11.36
C VAL A 765 -18.19 12.16 10.67
N ASN A 766 -19.39 11.67 10.87
CA ASN A 766 -20.64 12.31 10.40
C ASN A 766 -21.84 11.87 11.26
N ILE A 767 -22.96 12.58 11.16
CA ILE A 767 -24.17 12.32 11.93
C ILE A 767 -25.41 12.25 11.03
N SER A 768 -26.45 11.53 11.51
CA SER A 768 -27.81 11.62 10.94
C SER A 768 -28.49 12.89 11.50
N ASN A 769 -28.83 13.85 10.65
CA ASN A 769 -29.22 15.19 11.09
C ASN A 769 -30.33 15.20 12.16
N GLU A 770 -31.47 14.58 11.87
CA GLU A 770 -32.66 14.67 12.74
C GLU A 770 -32.52 13.84 14.03
N GLU A 771 -32.12 12.57 13.89
CA GLU A 771 -32.02 11.65 15.00
C GLU A 771 -30.90 12.06 15.99
N ALA A 772 -29.71 12.39 15.46
CA ALA A 772 -28.57 12.79 16.29
C ALA A 772 -28.85 14.07 17.08
N PHE A 773 -29.45 15.06 16.45
CA PHE A 773 -29.81 16.32 17.14
C PHE A 773 -30.87 16.10 18.23
N ASN A 774 -31.83 15.20 18.02
CA ASN A 774 -32.80 14.84 19.05
C ASN A 774 -32.11 14.16 20.24
N HIS A 775 -31.23 13.20 20.00
CA HIS A 775 -30.46 12.54 21.06
C HIS A 775 -29.51 13.51 21.77
N ALA A 776 -28.85 14.40 21.02
CA ALA A 776 -27.98 15.40 21.62
C ALA A 776 -28.75 16.36 22.54
N LYS A 777 -29.94 16.81 22.14
CA LYS A 777 -30.81 17.64 22.98
C LYS A 777 -31.21 16.90 24.28
N ILE A 778 -31.58 15.62 24.18
CA ILE A 778 -31.98 14.80 25.32
C ILE A 778 -30.77 14.54 26.24
N GLY A 779 -29.60 14.23 25.69
CA GLY A 779 -28.37 13.95 26.44
C GLY A 779 -27.59 15.20 26.84
N LYS A 780 -27.98 16.40 26.37
CA LYS A 780 -27.22 17.66 26.50
C LYS A 780 -25.78 17.50 25.95
N LEU A 781 -25.64 16.80 24.82
CA LEU A 781 -24.36 16.57 24.17
C LEU A 781 -23.92 17.81 23.36
N LYS A 782 -22.60 18.07 23.32
CA LYS A 782 -22.01 18.95 22.32
C LYS A 782 -21.47 18.09 21.19
N LEU A 783 -22.01 18.27 19.98
CA LEU A 783 -21.63 17.51 18.81
C LEU A 783 -20.63 18.26 17.96
N SER A 784 -19.55 17.59 17.57
CA SER A 784 -18.59 18.05 16.56
C SER A 784 -18.41 16.98 15.49
N THR A 785 -18.30 17.38 14.21
CA THR A 785 -18.21 16.43 13.10
C THR A 785 -16.99 16.73 12.23
N TYR A 786 -16.39 15.66 11.69
CA TYR A 786 -15.32 15.81 10.72
C TYR A 786 -15.85 16.35 9.39
N PHE A 787 -16.94 15.76 8.87
CA PHE A 787 -17.61 16.27 7.67
C PHE A 787 -18.70 17.29 8.02
N ASP A 788 -18.76 18.36 7.25
CA ASP A 788 -19.81 19.38 7.36
C ASP A 788 -21.10 18.97 6.63
N TYR A 789 -21.10 17.82 5.97
CA TYR A 789 -22.22 17.26 5.21
C TYR A 789 -22.40 15.78 5.57
N ARG A 790 -23.61 15.25 5.29
CA ARG A 790 -23.90 13.83 5.41
C ARG A 790 -23.57 13.13 4.09
N PRO A 791 -22.64 12.13 4.05
CA PRO A 791 -22.43 11.32 2.89
C PRO A 791 -23.71 10.60 2.45
N ALA A 792 -23.97 10.51 1.15
CA ALA A 792 -25.21 9.92 0.61
C ALA A 792 -25.30 8.41 0.87
N ILE A 793 -24.14 7.74 0.96
CA ILE A 793 -24.03 6.33 1.34
C ILE A 793 -23.29 6.30 2.66
N THR A 794 -23.97 5.91 3.70
CA THR A 794 -23.37 5.73 5.03
C THR A 794 -22.74 4.37 5.18
N GLY A 795 -23.16 3.44 4.46
CA GLY A 795 -22.87 2.07 4.16
C GLY A 795 -21.96 1.26 5.04
N VAL A 796 -22.31 0.03 5.03
CA VAL A 796 -21.62 -1.03 5.75
C VAL A 796 -20.15 -1.15 5.30
N ILE A 797 -19.83 -0.86 4.03
CA ILE A 797 -18.46 -0.84 3.53
C ILE A 797 -17.63 0.24 4.22
N ARG A 798 -18.17 1.45 4.41
CA ARG A 798 -17.51 2.53 5.15
C ARG A 798 -17.18 2.12 6.58
N GLU A 799 -18.17 1.58 7.29
CA GLU A 799 -17.97 1.10 8.65
C GLU A 799 -16.95 -0.05 8.70
N SER A 800 -17.06 -1.02 7.80
CA SER A 800 -16.19 -2.19 7.76
C SER A 800 -14.71 -1.85 7.48
N LEU A 801 -14.44 -0.87 6.63
CA LEU A 801 -13.08 -0.39 6.37
C LEU A 801 -12.44 0.27 7.61
N MET A 802 -13.25 0.85 8.50
CA MET A 802 -12.79 1.51 9.71
C MET A 802 -12.92 0.66 10.98
N SER A 803 -13.75 -0.40 10.95
CA SER A 803 -13.97 -1.28 12.09
C SER A 803 -12.87 -2.31 12.26
N THR A 804 -12.57 -2.63 13.53
CA THR A 804 -11.70 -3.76 13.87
C THR A 804 -12.45 -5.09 13.86
N ALA A 805 -11.67 -6.13 13.91
CA ALA A 805 -12.11 -7.51 14.04
C ALA A 805 -12.64 -7.90 15.43
N ASP A 806 -12.66 -7.00 16.39
CA ASP A 806 -13.12 -7.30 17.73
C ASP A 806 -14.57 -7.78 17.74
N PRO A 807 -14.94 -8.74 18.61
CA PRO A 807 -16.33 -9.14 18.76
C PRO A 807 -17.18 -7.97 19.31
N SER A 808 -18.46 -7.95 18.96
CA SER A 808 -19.39 -6.94 19.45
C SER A 808 -19.56 -7.06 20.97
N CYS A 809 -19.47 -5.95 21.68
CA CYS A 809 -19.85 -5.87 23.09
C CYS A 809 -21.38 -5.95 23.19
N ILE A 810 -21.91 -6.94 23.87
CA ILE A 810 -23.36 -7.18 23.99
C ILE A 810 -23.93 -6.87 25.40
N GLY A 811 -23.06 -6.58 26.38
CA GLY A 811 -23.45 -6.29 27.73
C GLY A 811 -22.27 -6.09 28.66
N TYR A 812 -22.55 -5.98 29.95
CA TYR A 812 -21.55 -5.88 31.00
C TYR A 812 -21.88 -6.85 32.12
N LYS A 813 -20.86 -7.53 32.59
CA LYS A 813 -20.93 -8.36 33.77
C LYS A 813 -20.39 -7.60 34.99
N VAL A 814 -21.15 -7.64 36.09
CA VAL A 814 -20.74 -7.07 37.37
C VAL A 814 -20.34 -8.21 38.30
N SER A 815 -19.09 -8.21 38.78
CA SER A 815 -18.58 -9.20 39.73
C SER A 815 -19.12 -8.92 41.14
N GLU A 816 -18.95 -9.86 42.06
CA GLU A 816 -19.31 -9.70 43.48
C GLU A 816 -18.60 -8.52 44.14
N ASN A 817 -17.42 -8.14 43.62
CA ASN A 817 -16.63 -6.97 44.07
C ASN A 817 -17.04 -5.67 43.38
N ASN A 818 -18.15 -5.62 42.62
CA ASN A 818 -18.60 -4.50 41.82
C ASN A 818 -17.64 -4.10 40.69
N GLU A 819 -16.77 -5.00 40.23
CA GLU A 819 -15.96 -4.76 39.01
C GLU A 819 -16.81 -5.01 37.77
N VAL A 820 -16.75 -4.08 36.84
CA VAL A 820 -17.49 -4.15 35.56
C VAL A 820 -16.55 -4.60 34.45
N SER A 821 -16.96 -5.65 33.73
CA SER A 821 -16.26 -6.16 32.56
C SER A 821 -17.20 -6.30 31.35
N PRO A 822 -16.74 -6.01 30.11
CA PRO A 822 -17.57 -6.18 28.92
C PRO A 822 -17.83 -7.68 28.64
N VAL A 823 -19.01 -7.95 28.08
CA VAL A 823 -19.41 -9.28 27.58
C VAL A 823 -19.48 -9.20 26.06
N PHE A 824 -18.86 -10.17 25.40
CA PHE A 824 -18.73 -10.18 23.94
C PHE A 824 -19.63 -11.26 23.31
N GLU A 825 -20.07 -10.97 22.08
CA GLU A 825 -20.75 -11.93 21.23
C GLU A 825 -19.71 -12.89 20.60
N GLU A 826 -20.12 -14.14 20.39
CA GLU A 826 -19.28 -15.09 19.68
C GLU A 826 -19.14 -14.69 18.22
N ARG A 827 -17.92 -14.70 17.70
CA ARG A 827 -17.62 -14.29 16.35
C ARG A 827 -18.10 -15.31 15.33
N GLN A 828 -18.77 -14.83 14.26
CA GLN A 828 -19.29 -15.66 13.17
C GLN A 828 -18.41 -15.64 11.92
N THR A 829 -17.59 -14.57 11.73
CA THR A 829 -16.69 -14.45 10.58
C THR A 829 -15.33 -15.06 10.84
N THR A 830 -14.81 -15.79 9.88
CA THR A 830 -13.44 -16.31 9.89
C THR A 830 -12.42 -15.24 9.52
N TYR A 831 -11.14 -15.48 9.84
CA TYR A 831 -10.05 -14.60 9.41
C TYR A 831 -10.01 -14.46 7.87
N LYS A 832 -10.22 -15.55 7.14
CA LYS A 832 -10.26 -15.58 5.67
C LYS A 832 -11.32 -14.62 5.09
N GLU A 833 -12.49 -14.56 5.69
CA GLU A 833 -13.58 -13.69 5.23
C GLU A 833 -13.31 -12.19 5.43
N ARG A 834 -12.30 -11.85 6.20
CA ARG A 834 -12.00 -10.46 6.59
C ARG A 834 -10.58 -10.00 6.30
N PHE A 835 -9.70 -10.90 5.94
CA PHE A 835 -8.28 -10.56 5.83
C PHE A 835 -7.98 -9.44 4.82
N VAL A 836 -8.84 -9.25 3.82
CA VAL A 836 -8.73 -8.11 2.87
C VAL A 836 -8.83 -6.77 3.59
N PHE A 837 -9.75 -6.65 4.56
CA PHE A 837 -9.84 -5.45 5.38
C PHE A 837 -8.57 -5.24 6.21
N ASP A 838 -8.02 -6.29 6.79
CA ASP A 838 -6.76 -6.20 7.54
C ASP A 838 -5.61 -5.67 6.67
N VAL A 839 -5.52 -6.09 5.40
CA VAL A 839 -4.52 -5.57 4.45
C VAL A 839 -4.73 -4.09 4.20
N ILE A 840 -5.96 -3.70 3.86
CA ILE A 840 -6.30 -2.30 3.58
C ILE A 840 -5.99 -1.43 4.81
N GLN A 841 -6.40 -1.88 6.00
CA GLN A 841 -6.24 -1.16 7.26
C GLN A 841 -4.78 -1.04 7.71
N ASN A 842 -4.00 -2.12 7.60
CA ASN A 842 -2.58 -2.10 7.93
C ASN A 842 -1.79 -1.19 6.98
N GLU A 843 -2.13 -1.20 5.68
CA GLU A 843 -1.45 -0.33 4.73
C GLU A 843 -1.85 1.15 4.90
N ALA A 844 -3.07 1.41 5.37
CA ALA A 844 -3.44 2.76 5.81
C ALA A 844 -2.60 3.24 7.00
N MET A 845 -2.30 2.35 7.96
CA MET A 845 -1.38 2.69 9.05
C MET A 845 0.06 2.93 8.57
N ASN A 846 0.50 2.20 7.54
CA ASN A 846 1.82 2.41 6.93
C ASN A 846 1.92 3.78 6.27
N PHE A 847 0.85 4.26 5.61
CA PHE A 847 0.80 5.63 5.10
C PHE A 847 1.05 6.67 6.21
N ILE A 848 0.36 6.54 7.33
CA ILE A 848 0.50 7.47 8.45
C ILE A 848 1.89 7.41 9.09
N LYS A 849 2.46 6.20 9.21
CA LYS A 849 3.85 6.02 9.69
C LYS A 849 4.86 6.68 8.75
N ASP A 850 4.72 6.45 7.43
CA ASP A 850 5.60 7.04 6.42
C ASP A 850 5.53 8.57 6.50
N LEU A 851 4.32 9.13 6.60
CA LEU A 851 4.10 10.57 6.73
C LEU A 851 4.79 11.14 8.00
N VAL A 852 4.61 10.48 9.15
CA VAL A 852 5.23 10.88 10.43
C VAL A 852 6.74 10.74 10.38
N ASN A 853 7.26 9.66 9.81
CA ASN A 853 8.71 9.43 9.72
C ASN A 853 9.40 10.46 8.83
N ILE A 854 8.74 10.90 7.76
CA ILE A 854 9.30 11.84 6.79
C ILE A 854 9.18 13.29 7.30
N PHE A 855 8.00 13.70 7.73
CA PHE A 855 7.73 15.10 8.08
C PHE A 855 7.92 15.42 9.57
N GLY A 856 7.75 14.44 10.47
CA GLY A 856 7.88 14.70 11.90
C GLY A 856 6.93 15.80 12.38
N SER A 857 7.43 16.77 13.14
CA SER A 857 6.65 17.95 13.60
C SER A 857 6.17 18.83 12.46
N ASP A 858 6.83 18.81 11.28
CA ASP A 858 6.43 19.64 10.14
C ASP A 858 5.10 19.19 9.50
N ILE A 859 4.48 18.10 9.99
CA ILE A 859 3.09 17.73 9.64
C ILE A 859 2.12 18.91 9.87
N GLU A 860 2.39 19.77 10.82
CA GLU A 860 1.55 20.95 11.09
C GLU A 860 1.51 21.93 9.92
N ILE A 861 2.57 21.98 9.12
CA ILE A 861 2.72 22.86 7.94
C ILE A 861 2.01 22.28 6.71
N LEU A 862 1.67 20.98 6.72
CA LEU A 862 0.97 20.34 5.63
C LEU A 862 -0.48 20.80 5.56
N TYR A 863 -0.71 21.98 4.99
CA TYR A 863 -2.06 22.52 4.81
C TYR A 863 -2.86 21.69 3.80
N TYR A 864 -4.08 21.31 4.19
CA TYR A 864 -5.00 20.55 3.35
C TYR A 864 -6.46 20.87 3.71
N GLN A 865 -7.36 20.62 2.77
CA GLN A 865 -8.80 20.68 3.03
C GLN A 865 -9.32 19.24 3.30
N LYS A 866 -10.15 19.09 4.34
CA LYS A 866 -10.73 17.81 4.78
C LYS A 866 -11.40 17.05 3.62
N TYR A 867 -12.10 17.75 2.76
CA TYR A 867 -12.77 17.18 1.59
C TYR A 867 -11.79 16.47 0.66
N TYR A 868 -10.73 17.14 0.25
CA TYR A 868 -9.79 16.58 -0.74
C TYR A 868 -8.93 15.44 -0.21
N ILE A 869 -8.56 15.49 1.05
CA ILE A 869 -7.80 14.38 1.66
C ILE A 869 -8.65 13.12 1.81
N SER A 870 -9.97 13.27 1.99
CA SER A 870 -10.92 12.16 2.10
C SER A 870 -11.49 11.72 0.74
N LEU A 871 -11.26 12.47 -0.33
CA LEU A 871 -11.87 12.23 -1.64
C LEU A 871 -11.55 10.84 -2.22
N PRO A 872 -10.31 10.31 -2.16
CA PRO A 872 -10.03 8.97 -2.63
C PRO A 872 -10.86 7.89 -1.93
N HIS A 873 -11.02 8.01 -0.61
CA HIS A 873 -11.85 7.11 0.18
C HIS A 873 -13.35 7.23 -0.19
N GLU A 874 -13.85 8.45 -0.28
CA GLU A 874 -15.25 8.68 -0.66
C GLU A 874 -15.55 8.17 -2.08
N MET A 875 -14.63 8.35 -3.01
CA MET A 875 -14.77 7.81 -4.37
C MET A 875 -14.73 6.29 -4.39
N TYR A 876 -13.88 5.66 -3.59
CA TYR A 876 -13.89 4.19 -3.46
C TYR A 876 -15.25 3.70 -2.95
N ILE A 877 -15.83 4.35 -1.94
CA ILE A 877 -17.14 3.96 -1.40
C ILE A 877 -18.28 4.19 -2.40
N HIS A 878 -18.25 5.32 -3.13
CA HIS A 878 -19.43 5.78 -3.90
C HIS A 878 -19.40 5.46 -5.40
N SER A 879 -18.21 5.25 -5.96
CA SER A 879 -18.02 5.18 -7.42
C SER A 879 -16.86 4.30 -7.85
N ALA A 880 -16.44 3.35 -7.00
CA ALA A 880 -15.41 2.39 -7.38
C ALA A 880 -15.75 1.67 -8.69
N THR A 881 -14.76 1.44 -9.52
CA THR A 881 -14.92 0.62 -10.73
C THR A 881 -15.25 -0.83 -10.35
N GLU A 882 -15.82 -1.60 -11.26
CA GLU A 882 -16.13 -3.02 -10.97
C GLU A 882 -14.87 -3.82 -10.56
N LEU A 883 -13.73 -3.49 -11.17
CA LEU A 883 -12.46 -4.14 -10.84
C LEU A 883 -11.94 -3.75 -9.45
N ASP A 884 -12.09 -2.49 -9.05
CA ASP A 884 -11.73 -2.04 -7.72
C ASP A 884 -12.68 -2.61 -6.64
N GLN A 885 -13.97 -2.80 -6.98
CA GLN A 885 -14.93 -3.48 -6.11
C GLN A 885 -14.59 -4.96 -5.91
N ASP A 886 -14.11 -5.64 -6.97
CA ASP A 886 -13.73 -7.04 -6.94
C ASP A 886 -12.66 -7.37 -5.88
N VAL A 887 -11.93 -6.37 -5.39
CA VAL A 887 -11.02 -6.51 -4.23
C VAL A 887 -11.76 -7.05 -3.01
N LEU A 888 -13.04 -6.71 -2.84
CA LEU A 888 -13.89 -7.19 -1.74
C LEU A 888 -14.74 -8.42 -2.09
N ARG A 889 -14.46 -9.10 -3.23
CA ARG A 889 -15.19 -10.32 -3.61
C ARG A 889 -14.98 -11.42 -2.56
N ASN A 890 -16.10 -12.05 -2.10
CA ASN A 890 -16.14 -13.07 -1.03
C ASN A 890 -15.71 -12.57 0.37
N VAL A 891 -15.59 -11.26 0.56
CA VAL A 891 -15.44 -10.69 1.89
C VAL A 891 -16.81 -10.68 2.56
N ASN A 892 -16.88 -11.23 3.77
CA ASN A 892 -18.05 -11.18 4.61
C ASN A 892 -17.75 -10.39 5.89
N PHE A 893 -18.73 -9.67 6.36
CA PHE A 893 -18.68 -8.99 7.65
C PHE A 893 -19.93 -9.32 8.47
N GLU A 894 -19.88 -9.03 9.76
CA GLU A 894 -20.98 -9.27 10.67
C GLU A 894 -21.84 -8.04 10.82
N ASP A 895 -23.15 -8.18 10.61
CA ASP A 895 -24.10 -7.12 10.89
C ASP A 895 -24.14 -6.84 12.39
N ALA A 896 -23.71 -5.64 12.79
CA ALA A 896 -23.75 -5.22 14.20
C ALA A 896 -25.18 -5.00 14.73
N VAL A 897 -26.16 -4.84 13.85
CA VAL A 897 -27.58 -4.62 14.17
C VAL A 897 -28.37 -5.93 14.11
N GLY A 898 -27.93 -6.88 13.30
CA GLY A 898 -28.52 -8.22 13.18
C GLY A 898 -28.03 -9.18 14.25
N LEU A 899 -28.46 -10.43 14.15
CA LEU A 899 -28.10 -11.54 15.04
C LEU A 899 -26.68 -12.11 14.79
N GLY A 900 -25.77 -11.30 14.24
CA GLY A 900 -24.47 -11.78 13.76
C GLY A 900 -24.56 -12.45 12.40
N ASP A 901 -25.61 -12.15 11.62
CA ASP A 901 -25.73 -12.64 10.24
C ASP A 901 -24.56 -12.18 9.41
N LYS A 902 -23.98 -13.09 8.64
CA LYS A 902 -22.93 -12.76 7.69
C LYS A 902 -23.53 -12.03 6.50
N ILE A 903 -22.93 -10.91 6.15
CA ILE A 903 -23.29 -10.10 4.98
C ILE A 903 -22.15 -10.12 3.97
N ASP A 904 -22.44 -10.53 2.73
CA ASP A 904 -21.49 -10.44 1.63
C ASP A 904 -21.28 -8.98 1.22
N ALA A 905 -20.01 -8.55 1.18
CA ALA A 905 -19.64 -7.15 0.94
C ALA A 905 -20.15 -6.63 -0.42
N ILE A 906 -19.97 -7.39 -1.48
CA ILE A 906 -20.39 -6.98 -2.84
C ILE A 906 -21.90 -6.95 -2.95
N HIS A 907 -22.59 -7.92 -2.36
CA HIS A 907 -24.06 -7.95 -2.37
C HIS A 907 -24.62 -6.70 -1.69
N GLU A 908 -24.11 -6.36 -0.52
CA GLU A 908 -24.55 -5.19 0.25
C GLU A 908 -24.22 -3.88 -0.48
N TRP A 909 -23.02 -3.76 -1.02
CA TRP A 909 -22.62 -2.60 -1.82
C TRP A 909 -23.56 -2.37 -3.02
N ASN A 910 -23.85 -3.45 -3.77
CA ASN A 910 -24.80 -3.37 -4.89
C ASN A 910 -26.21 -3.01 -4.45
N ARG A 911 -26.65 -3.48 -3.28
CA ARG A 911 -27.96 -3.11 -2.69
C ARG A 911 -28.00 -1.61 -2.40
N GLU A 912 -27.03 -1.08 -1.70
CA GLU A 912 -26.92 0.33 -1.37
C GLU A 912 -26.85 1.23 -2.62
N MET A 913 -26.12 0.80 -3.64
CA MET A 913 -26.03 1.53 -4.91
C MET A 913 -27.36 1.55 -5.68
N LYS A 914 -28.16 0.47 -5.64
CA LYS A 914 -29.50 0.43 -6.21
C LYS A 914 -30.46 1.36 -5.48
N ASP A 915 -30.42 1.35 -4.15
CA ASP A 915 -31.24 2.23 -3.32
C ASP A 915 -30.92 3.72 -3.55
N LYS A 916 -29.65 4.06 -3.78
CA LYS A 916 -29.21 5.40 -4.18
C LYS A 916 -29.84 5.84 -5.50
N ASN A 917 -29.84 4.95 -6.51
CA ASN A 917 -30.40 5.24 -7.82
C ASN A 917 -31.94 5.40 -7.81
N GLN A 918 -32.62 4.75 -6.86
CA GLN A 918 -34.05 4.91 -6.64
C GLN A 918 -34.42 6.16 -5.83
N LYS A 919 -33.55 6.54 -4.87
CA LYS A 919 -33.72 7.74 -4.02
C LYS A 919 -32.96 8.94 -4.60
N ARG A 920 -33.28 9.34 -5.83
CA ARG A 920 -32.65 10.47 -6.53
C ARG A 920 -32.91 11.85 -5.90
N SER A 921 -33.10 11.96 -4.61
CA SER A 921 -33.44 13.20 -3.94
C SER A 921 -32.78 13.44 -2.57
N ILE A 922 -31.61 12.86 -2.31
CA ILE A 922 -30.85 13.19 -1.12
C ILE A 922 -29.41 13.56 -1.54
N ASP A 923 -29.14 14.83 -1.50
CA ASP A 923 -27.93 15.55 -1.80
C ASP A 923 -26.64 14.88 -1.35
N ILE A 924 -25.86 14.32 -2.29
CA ILE A 924 -24.45 13.98 -2.08
C ILE A 924 -23.64 15.26 -1.97
N PHE A 925 -24.15 16.33 -2.59
CA PHE A 925 -23.60 17.66 -2.62
C PHE A 925 -24.76 18.63 -2.64
N ASP A 926 -24.70 19.65 -1.85
CA ASP A 926 -25.58 20.81 -1.95
C ASP A 926 -25.65 21.20 -3.44
N GLU A 927 -26.83 21.05 -4.09
CA GLU A 927 -27.00 21.31 -5.54
C GLU A 927 -26.46 22.68 -5.92
N GLU A 928 -26.53 23.64 -4.99
CA GLU A 928 -25.99 24.98 -5.17
C GLU A 928 -24.45 25.00 -5.16
N ARG A 929 -23.81 24.12 -4.44
CA ARG A 929 -22.33 23.99 -4.37
C ARG A 929 -21.79 23.17 -5.54
N ILE A 930 -22.53 22.14 -5.97
CA ILE A 930 -22.27 21.41 -7.23
C ILE A 930 -22.47 22.36 -8.41
N GLY A 931 -23.56 23.10 -8.46
CA GLY A 931 -23.81 24.07 -9.52
C GLY A 931 -22.73 25.16 -9.57
N LYS A 932 -22.18 25.58 -8.42
CA LYS A 932 -21.02 26.49 -8.36
C LYS A 932 -19.74 25.81 -8.85
N LEU A 933 -19.46 24.58 -8.42
CA LEU A 933 -18.32 23.79 -8.87
C LEU A 933 -18.41 23.39 -10.35
N GLU A 934 -19.58 22.98 -10.83
CA GLU A 934 -19.82 22.69 -12.24
C GLU A 934 -19.67 23.94 -13.12
N ASN A 935 -20.12 25.10 -12.65
CA ASN A 935 -19.92 26.36 -13.35
C ASN A 935 -18.45 26.82 -13.31
N GLU A 936 -17.75 26.58 -12.23
CA GLU A 936 -16.32 26.84 -12.11
C GLU A 936 -15.50 25.86 -12.97
N ILE A 937 -15.84 24.56 -12.99
CA ILE A 937 -15.28 23.53 -13.87
C ILE A 937 -15.55 23.90 -15.33
N LYS A 938 -16.77 24.28 -15.68
CA LYS A 938 -17.12 24.69 -17.04
C LYS A 938 -16.32 25.91 -17.48
N ARG A 939 -16.19 26.92 -16.60
CA ARG A 939 -15.41 28.12 -16.87
C ARG A 939 -13.91 27.80 -17.05
N THR A 940 -13.36 26.94 -16.19
CA THR A 940 -11.96 26.51 -16.27
C THR A 940 -11.71 25.65 -17.52
N THR A 941 -12.68 24.83 -17.90
CA THR A 941 -12.62 24.04 -19.12
C THR A 941 -12.65 24.93 -20.37
N GLU A 942 -13.50 25.96 -20.40
CA GLU A 942 -13.57 26.94 -21.47
C GLU A 942 -12.29 27.79 -21.57
N GLU A 943 -11.69 28.14 -20.43
CA GLU A 943 -10.40 28.83 -20.37
C GLU A 943 -9.25 27.93 -20.87
N ASN A 944 -9.23 26.67 -20.47
CA ASN A 944 -8.25 25.68 -20.94
C ASN A 944 -8.36 25.40 -22.45
N GLU A 945 -9.57 25.34 -23.00
CA GLU A 945 -9.80 25.21 -24.44
C GLU A 945 -9.28 26.45 -25.19
N LYS A 946 -9.46 27.67 -24.65
CA LYS A 946 -8.87 28.89 -25.20
C LYS A 946 -7.34 28.87 -25.18
N ILE A 947 -6.75 28.40 -24.10
CA ILE A 947 -5.30 28.25 -23.95
C ILE A 947 -4.79 27.19 -24.93
N LYS A 948 -5.44 26.06 -25.09
CA LYS A 948 -5.09 25.04 -26.10
C LYS A 948 -5.15 25.57 -27.52
N MET A 949 -6.21 26.34 -27.85
CA MET A 949 -6.28 27.02 -29.15
C MET A 949 -5.16 28.02 -29.36
N GLN A 950 -4.73 28.71 -28.31
CA GLN A 950 -3.67 29.70 -28.36
C GLN A 950 -2.30 29.02 -28.54
N ILE A 951 -2.06 27.91 -27.80
CA ILE A 951 -0.86 27.06 -27.99
C ILE A 951 -0.84 26.48 -29.38
N HIS A 952 -1.95 25.92 -29.88
CA HIS A 952 -2.00 25.39 -31.25
C HIS A 952 -1.75 26.46 -32.31
N LYS A 953 -2.28 27.68 -32.11
CA LYS A 953 -1.93 28.82 -33.02
C LYS A 953 -0.46 29.17 -32.98
N GLN A 954 0.17 29.13 -31.80
CA GLN A 954 1.61 29.40 -31.67
C GLN A 954 2.45 28.28 -32.30
N GLU A 955 2.06 27.02 -32.14
CA GLU A 955 2.71 25.87 -32.79
C GLU A 955 2.62 25.97 -34.32
N VAL A 956 1.46 26.30 -34.85
CA VAL A 956 1.28 26.47 -36.30
C VAL A 956 2.13 27.64 -36.82
N ALA A 957 2.18 28.78 -36.08
CA ALA A 957 3.04 29.91 -36.46
C ALA A 957 4.53 29.57 -36.40
N LEU A 958 4.96 28.84 -35.37
CA LEU A 958 6.34 28.39 -35.19
C LEU A 958 6.74 27.39 -36.29
N ASN A 959 5.89 26.43 -36.60
CA ASN A 959 6.13 25.49 -37.69
C ASN A 959 6.20 26.18 -39.05
N THR A 960 5.41 27.23 -39.28
CA THR A 960 5.46 28.05 -40.48
C THR A 960 6.81 28.79 -40.58
N GLN A 961 7.29 29.39 -39.49
CA GLN A 961 8.60 30.01 -39.42
C GLN A 961 9.75 29.01 -39.64
N ILE A 962 9.65 27.82 -39.09
CA ILE A 962 10.63 26.75 -39.29
C ILE A 962 10.66 26.34 -40.77
N GLU A 963 9.52 26.22 -41.43
CA GLU A 963 9.47 25.90 -42.87
C GLU A 963 10.01 27.03 -43.74
N GLU A 964 9.74 28.29 -43.39
CA GLU A 964 10.34 29.46 -44.07
C GLU A 964 11.86 29.48 -43.90
N GLN A 965 12.39 29.27 -42.70
CA GLN A 965 13.82 29.19 -42.43
C GLN A 965 14.48 28.01 -43.15
N LYS A 966 13.82 26.83 -43.22
CA LYS A 966 14.28 25.70 -44.01
C LYS A 966 14.37 26.05 -45.51
N LYS A 967 13.38 26.76 -46.03
CA LYS A 967 13.41 27.24 -47.46
C LYS A 967 14.53 28.24 -47.69
N GLU A 968 14.73 29.17 -46.73
CA GLU A 968 15.85 30.13 -46.82
C GLU A 968 17.20 29.42 -46.76
N LEU A 969 17.39 28.47 -45.82
CA LEU A 969 18.59 27.65 -45.76
C LEU A 969 18.79 26.85 -47.03
N GLN A 970 17.76 26.27 -47.63
CA GLN A 970 17.84 25.53 -48.87
C GLN A 970 18.17 26.42 -50.07
N ASN A 971 17.66 27.67 -50.09
CA ASN A 971 18.05 28.69 -51.06
C ASN A 971 19.51 29.11 -50.91
N ILE A 972 20.01 29.28 -49.71
CA ILE A 972 21.43 29.55 -49.39
C ILE A 972 22.30 28.40 -49.90
N TYR A 973 21.96 27.16 -49.57
CA TYR A 973 22.68 25.95 -50.05
C TYR A 973 22.65 25.79 -51.55
N ASN A 974 21.57 26.20 -52.24
CA ASN A 974 21.44 26.17 -53.71
C ASN A 974 22.09 27.33 -54.40
N SER A 975 22.50 28.40 -53.68
CA SER A 975 23.09 29.60 -54.26
C SER A 975 24.43 29.29 -54.94
N ARG A 976 24.72 30.00 -56.01
CA ARG A 976 26.00 29.88 -56.77
C ARG A 976 27.21 30.14 -55.87
N ARG A 977 27.08 31.02 -54.86
CA ARG A 977 28.15 31.34 -53.87
C ARG A 977 28.45 30.16 -52.98
N TRP A 978 27.42 29.47 -52.45
CA TRP A 978 27.58 28.30 -51.57
C TRP A 978 28.19 27.11 -52.35
N LYS A 979 27.70 26.82 -53.53
CA LYS A 979 28.23 25.78 -54.43
C LYS A 979 29.67 26.02 -54.78
N TYR A 980 30.09 27.31 -54.90
CA TYR A 980 31.46 27.67 -55.13
C TYR A 980 32.32 27.47 -53.87
N PHE A 981 31.81 27.83 -52.73
CA PHE A 981 32.45 27.61 -51.39
C PHE A 981 32.62 26.13 -51.05
N ASP A 982 31.63 25.31 -51.31
CA ASP A 982 31.67 23.85 -51.13
C ASP A 982 32.70 23.19 -52.08
N LYS A 983 32.78 23.65 -53.34
CA LYS A 983 33.82 23.23 -54.25
C LYS A 983 35.22 23.64 -53.79
N LEU A 984 35.36 24.82 -53.19
CA LEU A 984 36.65 25.33 -52.68
C LEU A 984 37.12 24.54 -51.48
N ASN A 985 36.18 24.23 -50.53
CA ASN A 985 36.44 23.43 -49.33
C ASN A 985 36.85 22.00 -49.72
N LYS A 986 36.17 21.40 -50.69
CA LYS A 986 36.55 20.07 -51.20
C LYS A 986 37.91 20.05 -51.88
N LEU A 987 38.32 21.15 -52.58
CA LEU A 987 39.63 21.31 -53.12
C LEU A 987 40.72 21.53 -52.07
N LEU A 988 40.39 22.12 -50.94
CA LEU A 988 41.28 22.41 -49.82
C LEU A 988 41.34 21.30 -48.80
N GLY A 989 40.66 20.14 -49.01
CA GLY A 989 40.68 19.02 -48.13
C GLY A 989 40.08 19.27 -46.73
N ARG A 990 39.27 20.35 -46.57
CA ARG A 990 38.52 20.65 -45.33
C ARG A 990 37.12 20.07 -45.47
N LYS A 991 36.82 19.08 -44.63
CA LYS A 991 35.46 18.50 -44.46
C LYS A 991 34.56 19.47 -43.79
#